data_0639389e0ce5721de1e53a025f3a50ce
#
_entry.id   0639389e0ce5721de1e53a025f3a50ce
#
_cell.length_a   1.000
_cell.length_b   1.000
_cell.length_c   1.000
_cell.angle_alpha   90.00
_cell.angle_beta   90.00
_cell.angle_gamma   90.00
#
_symmetry.space_group_name_H-M   'P 1'
#
loop_
_entity.id
_entity.type
_entity.pdbx_description
1 polymer ?
#
loop_
_entity_poly.entity_id
_entity_poly.type
_entity_poly.pdbx_seq_one_letter_code
_entity_poly.pdbx_strand_id
1 'polypeptide(L)'
;MKNIRKKVSALVLTTMFAMMQVSAAMDTGLGVGNGGAVINNITGANATLTTGDSSATLTFDGNSHVNWNTLNVNSNETLNFNANDGVSGITVLNTVNQGMSKIYGNINTNAGVKQLIISNPNGVLFDGAKFTTAGDAMITAQGAAMNANGTVTYDPSATRAFTPNGQDYVITVKNSDFQVGGDLNFVAPTMNVVQSAFNVKKGNGDVRFTTTNGQDYFVTQASGCNGNCKDTYTETQAMRMEAVKVDGNVVITSNKGIVKTVTGGEINGNLNINSDGSVALNYVDNGKILNVKGDVDVKGNGVLMYARNTKVGGNLNMENGGGFLEVGNVQVGKDMNLTTVAKSENPYGYKHFTHVIGKNKIGGNATINSENNIHIGNYKFEEDRLLNGKLEVGGDLTAHANNGHVMTTIDVDANKIDFASEKLNVLTNDKAVLNAKEYKFKSNGYIGAISDYTDENGNVLKTEDQIISLMENYTYIPKDIKSHAYTNISGGKITQIDAPKDAQVYIASSGDVVLTGANAGDINLTAYRKRIDITGPDVHANNINIGPETDYLKLDFEGRDFTTNYTNIRDEKVVTIKPDEKITYELTDGQNGYNQPTLKPGEKTTYLIGPAKTPDPDKPTPPDDDNVRVRNWVPDDPTKPMASTPVAYAADLDEDDPNPCRKNVDGSVTVVRAYPMN
;
A
#
# COMPACT_ATOMS: atom_id res chain seq x y z
N MET A 1 49.99 8.62 72.65
CA MET A 1 49.28 7.45 72.12
C MET A 1 47.77 7.43 72.39
N LYS A 2 47.27 7.93 73.52
CA LYS A 2 45.79 7.92 73.76
C LYS A 2 44.97 8.81 72.84
N ASN A 3 45.52 9.95 72.35
CA ASN A 3 44.76 10.84 71.41
C ASN A 3 44.73 10.41 69.99
N ILE A 4 45.64 9.51 69.54
CA ILE A 4 45.64 8.96 68.20
C ILE A 4 44.58 7.84 68.06
N ARG A 5 44.39 7.05 69.14
CA ARG A 5 43.36 6.02 69.16
C ARG A 5 41.92 6.61 69.13
N LYS A 6 41.65 7.71 69.70
CA LYS A 6 40.34 8.36 69.66
C LYS A 6 40.08 9.01 68.32
N LYS A 7 41.08 9.55 67.63
CA LYS A 7 40.89 10.12 66.27
C LYS A 7 40.74 9.01 65.20
N VAL A 8 41.44 7.90 65.37
CA VAL A 8 41.28 6.76 64.41
C VAL A 8 39.94 6.06 64.61
N SER A 9 39.45 5.95 65.86
CA SER A 9 38.11 5.35 66.07
C SER A 9 37.00 6.29 65.62
N ALA A 10 37.13 7.58 65.69
CA ALA A 10 36.15 8.55 65.17
C ALA A 10 36.19 8.60 63.62
N LEU A 11 37.37 8.47 63.03
CA LEU A 11 37.50 8.44 61.55
C LEU A 11 36.99 7.10 60.95
N VAL A 12 37.20 6.00 61.62
CA VAL A 12 36.68 4.69 61.20
C VAL A 12 35.17 4.60 61.42
N LEU A 13 34.65 5.23 62.48
CA LEU A 13 33.21 5.30 62.73
C LEU A 13 32.50 6.20 61.74
N THR A 14 33.10 7.34 61.34
CA THR A 14 32.51 8.21 60.28
C THR A 14 32.58 7.60 58.91
N THR A 15 33.63 6.87 58.57
CA THR A 15 33.72 6.13 57.30
C THR A 15 32.84 4.87 57.27
N MET A 16 32.63 4.22 58.43
CA MET A 16 31.67 3.10 58.50
C MET A 16 30.20 3.59 58.49
N PHE A 17 29.90 4.77 59.06
CA PHE A 17 28.56 5.33 58.93
C PHE A 17 28.24 5.84 57.52
N ALA A 18 29.24 6.23 56.75
CA ALA A 18 29.04 6.55 55.32
C ALA A 18 28.84 5.32 54.40
N MET A 19 29.11 4.12 54.92
CA MET A 19 28.92 2.84 54.18
C MET A 19 27.72 2.02 54.66
N MET A 20 27.02 2.42 55.71
CA MET A 20 25.74 1.83 56.08
C MET A 20 24.59 2.80 55.72
N GLN A 21 24.33 2.99 54.45
CA GLN A 21 22.97 3.30 54.03
C GLN A 21 22.14 2.02 54.16
N VAL A 22 21.67 1.74 55.38
CA VAL A 22 20.46 0.92 55.54
C VAL A 22 19.35 1.79 55.01
N SER A 23 19.03 1.68 53.73
CA SER A 23 17.90 2.38 53.17
C SER A 23 16.65 1.73 53.73
N ALA A 24 16.07 2.35 54.78
CA ALA A 24 14.65 2.10 55.05
C ALA A 24 13.89 2.49 53.80
N ALA A 25 12.94 1.63 53.36
CA ALA A 25 12.10 1.93 52.23
C ALA A 25 11.43 3.30 52.46
N MET A 26 11.54 4.20 51.44
CA MET A 26 10.97 5.54 51.50
C MET A 26 9.62 5.54 50.83
N ASP A 27 8.57 5.79 51.62
CA ASP A 27 7.22 5.94 51.06
C ASP A 27 7.06 7.39 50.54
N THR A 28 6.64 7.51 49.27
CA THR A 28 6.38 8.82 48.68
C THR A 28 5.00 9.38 49.04
N GLY A 29 4.15 8.57 49.67
CA GLY A 29 2.77 8.93 49.94
C GLY A 29 1.84 8.83 48.73
N LEU A 30 2.37 8.50 47.53
CA LEU A 30 1.59 8.37 46.30
C LEU A 30 1.13 6.94 46.05
N GLY A 31 0.08 6.76 45.21
CA GLY A 31 -0.42 5.45 44.79
C GLY A 31 -1.16 4.70 45.91
N VAL A 32 -1.57 5.35 46.96
CA VAL A 32 -2.31 4.71 48.06
C VAL A 32 -3.58 4.06 47.55
N GLY A 33 -3.81 2.79 47.92
CA GLY A 33 -4.90 1.97 47.42
C GLY A 33 -4.59 1.20 46.12
N ASN A 34 -3.52 1.58 45.41
CA ASN A 34 -3.06 0.89 44.21
C ASN A 34 -1.70 0.17 44.36
N GLY A 35 -1.22 0.04 45.60
CA GLY A 35 0.04 -0.61 45.94
C GLY A 35 1.19 0.36 46.23
N GLY A 36 0.92 1.68 46.18
CA GLY A 36 1.85 2.72 46.57
C GLY A 36 2.98 3.01 45.59
N ALA A 37 3.71 4.08 45.83
CA ALA A 37 4.98 4.41 45.20
C ALA A 37 6.08 4.41 46.27
N VAL A 38 6.72 3.26 46.45
CA VAL A 38 7.65 2.98 47.53
C VAL A 38 9.05 2.78 46.99
N ILE A 39 9.99 3.66 47.34
CA ILE A 39 11.39 3.59 46.95
C ILE A 39 12.12 2.60 47.89
N ASN A 40 12.81 1.64 47.31
CA ASN A 40 13.67 0.72 48.04
C ASN A 40 15.01 1.41 48.40
N ASN A 41 15.68 1.98 47.40
CA ASN A 41 16.92 2.72 47.56
C ASN A 41 17.19 3.65 46.38
N ILE A 42 18.08 4.61 46.58
CA ILE A 42 18.61 5.46 45.50
C ILE A 42 20.14 5.32 45.51
N THR A 43 20.71 5.12 44.32
CA THR A 43 22.14 5.03 44.10
C THR A 43 22.60 6.01 43.03
N GLY A 44 23.90 6.33 42.99
CA GLY A 44 24.48 7.33 42.10
C GLY A 44 24.69 8.65 42.86
N ALA A 45 24.20 9.77 42.33
CA ALA A 45 24.30 11.07 42.97
C ALA A 45 23.34 11.22 44.19
N ASN A 46 23.58 12.21 45.04
CA ASN A 46 22.67 12.50 46.14
C ASN A 46 21.28 12.86 45.58
N ALA A 47 20.25 12.44 46.31
CA ALA A 47 18.89 12.78 46.03
C ALA A 47 18.14 13.19 47.32
N THR A 48 17.20 14.10 47.18
CA THR A 48 16.28 14.49 48.26
C THR A 48 14.85 14.17 47.83
N LEU A 49 14.08 13.63 48.77
CA LEU A 49 12.64 13.40 48.58
C LEU A 49 11.87 14.46 49.38
N THR A 50 10.99 15.18 48.69
CA THR A 50 10.02 16.09 49.30
C THR A 50 8.62 15.59 48.98
N THR A 51 7.79 15.39 50.02
CA THR A 51 6.43 14.91 49.92
C THR A 51 5.43 15.99 50.26
N GLY A 52 4.30 16.06 49.55
CA GLY A 52 3.14 16.87 49.85
C GLY A 52 1.88 16.00 49.84
N ASP A 53 0.69 16.57 50.05
CA ASP A 53 -0.58 15.82 50.14
C ASP A 53 -0.91 14.97 48.91
N SER A 54 -0.54 15.45 47.72
CA SER A 54 -0.77 14.77 46.45
C SER A 54 0.42 14.87 45.50
N SER A 55 1.60 15.11 46.02
CA SER A 55 2.81 15.25 45.22
C SER A 55 4.05 14.71 45.92
N ALA A 56 4.96 14.17 45.15
CA ALA A 56 6.30 13.82 45.56
C ALA A 56 7.32 14.36 44.54
N THR A 57 8.40 14.94 45.06
CA THR A 57 9.48 15.46 44.24
C THR A 57 10.79 14.83 44.66
N LEU A 58 11.44 14.16 43.74
CA LEU A 58 12.82 13.69 43.84
C LEU A 58 13.72 14.69 43.14
N THR A 59 14.70 15.22 43.87
CA THR A 59 15.66 16.21 43.35
C THR A 59 17.07 15.63 43.43
N PHE A 60 17.84 15.72 42.34
CA PHE A 60 19.09 15.00 42.14
C PHE A 60 20.26 15.93 41.85
N ASP A 61 21.42 15.61 42.42
CA ASP A 61 22.70 16.30 42.17
C ASP A 61 23.47 15.79 40.95
N GLY A 62 22.98 14.73 40.27
CA GLY A 62 23.61 14.13 39.12
C GLY A 62 22.88 12.86 38.66
N ASN A 63 23.54 12.06 37.83
CA ASN A 63 22.97 10.79 37.36
C ASN A 63 22.57 9.90 38.54
N SER A 64 21.35 9.39 38.53
CA SER A 64 20.80 8.66 39.66
C SER A 64 19.94 7.49 39.25
N HIS A 65 20.02 6.40 40.02
CA HIS A 65 19.20 5.23 39.88
C HIS A 65 18.28 5.08 41.10
N VAL A 66 16.99 5.24 40.88
CA VAL A 66 15.93 5.05 41.87
C VAL A 66 15.40 3.64 41.72
N ASN A 67 15.61 2.82 42.74
CA ASN A 67 15.12 1.46 42.78
C ASN A 67 13.81 1.40 43.58
N TRP A 68 12.71 1.14 42.93
CA TRP A 68 11.38 1.10 43.51
C TRP A 68 10.99 -0.32 43.90
N ASN A 69 10.35 -0.50 45.06
CA ASN A 69 9.58 -1.67 45.33
C ASN A 69 8.33 -1.69 44.44
N THR A 70 7.58 -0.62 44.44
CA THR A 70 6.38 -0.37 43.62
C THR A 70 6.38 1.08 43.15
N LEU A 71 5.88 1.32 41.96
CA LEU A 71 5.73 2.66 41.39
C LEU A 71 4.31 2.82 40.81
N ASN A 72 3.42 3.42 41.62
CA ASN A 72 2.07 3.73 41.23
C ASN A 72 1.75 5.20 41.53
N VAL A 73 0.97 5.86 40.64
CA VAL A 73 0.60 7.26 40.76
C VAL A 73 -0.89 7.39 40.47
N ASN A 74 -1.70 7.83 41.40
CA ASN A 74 -3.15 7.99 41.23
C ASN A 74 -3.49 9.24 40.39
N SER A 75 -4.72 9.34 39.91
CA SER A 75 -5.16 10.34 38.91
C SER A 75 -4.94 11.82 39.35
N ASN A 76 -4.97 12.12 40.65
CA ASN A 76 -4.78 13.46 41.14
C ASN A 76 -3.39 13.68 41.73
N GLU A 77 -2.49 12.75 41.55
CA GLU A 77 -1.16 12.78 42.09
C GLU A 77 -0.10 13.21 41.06
N THR A 78 1.00 13.75 41.56
CA THR A 78 2.13 14.20 40.74
C THR A 78 3.44 13.69 41.27
N LEU A 79 4.22 13.00 40.44
CA LEU A 79 5.59 12.61 40.76
C LEU A 79 6.57 13.42 39.89
N ASN A 80 7.45 14.17 40.54
CA ASN A 80 8.43 14.99 39.86
C ASN A 80 9.84 14.40 40.01
N PHE A 81 10.61 14.42 38.94
CA PHE A 81 12.02 14.08 38.89
C PHE A 81 12.79 15.32 38.44
N ASN A 82 13.47 15.98 39.35
CA ASN A 82 14.14 17.25 39.08
C ASN A 82 15.65 17.15 39.27
N ALA A 83 16.41 17.83 38.44
CA ALA A 83 17.79 18.16 38.75
C ALA A 83 17.82 19.37 39.70
N ASN A 84 18.78 19.42 40.63
CA ASN A 84 19.02 20.59 41.47
C ASN A 84 19.44 21.81 40.63
N ASP A 85 19.30 22.97 41.21
CA ASP A 85 19.71 24.24 40.59
C ASP A 85 21.18 24.17 40.17
N GLY A 86 21.44 24.55 38.92
CA GLY A 86 22.76 24.48 38.31
C GLY A 86 23.20 23.11 37.84
N VAL A 87 22.43 22.04 38.08
CA VAL A 87 22.66 20.69 37.58
C VAL A 87 21.89 20.47 36.27
N SER A 88 22.56 19.98 35.26
CA SER A 88 21.94 19.74 33.97
C SER A 88 22.54 18.51 33.27
N GLY A 89 21.80 17.98 32.30
CA GLY A 89 22.24 16.86 31.48
C GLY A 89 22.21 15.50 32.17
N ILE A 90 21.44 15.37 33.26
CA ILE A 90 21.41 14.13 34.05
C ILE A 90 20.45 13.08 33.47
N THR A 91 20.81 11.83 33.73
CA THR A 91 19.96 10.65 33.48
C THR A 91 19.39 10.17 34.82
N VAL A 92 18.07 9.96 34.87
CA VAL A 92 17.37 9.35 35.99
C VAL A 92 16.78 8.00 35.55
N LEU A 93 17.36 6.91 36.09
CA LEU A 93 16.86 5.57 35.89
C LEU A 93 15.95 5.18 37.04
N ASN A 94 14.74 4.72 36.71
CA ASN A 94 13.79 4.14 37.65
C ASN A 94 13.63 2.67 37.36
N THR A 95 13.99 1.77 38.27
CA THR A 95 13.72 0.32 38.14
C THR A 95 12.68 -0.09 39.19
N VAL A 96 11.74 -0.95 38.79
CA VAL A 96 10.65 -1.40 39.64
C VAL A 96 10.71 -2.91 39.85
N ASN A 97 10.72 -3.32 41.13
CA ASN A 97 10.94 -4.71 41.52
C ASN A 97 9.66 -5.54 41.60
N GLN A 98 8.54 -4.90 41.97
CA GLN A 98 7.32 -5.62 42.32
C GLN A 98 6.10 -5.10 41.54
N GLY A 99 5.36 -6.01 40.89
CA GLY A 99 4.11 -5.74 40.23
C GLY A 99 4.21 -4.79 39.03
N MET A 100 3.12 -4.63 38.33
CA MET A 100 2.97 -3.69 37.22
C MET A 100 2.89 -2.26 37.78
N SER A 101 3.59 -1.31 37.15
CA SER A 101 3.41 0.12 37.45
C SER A 101 2.09 0.62 36.89
N LYS A 102 1.30 1.30 37.72
CA LYS A 102 0.01 1.89 37.36
C LYS A 102 0.07 3.40 37.48
N ILE A 103 0.11 4.09 36.36
CA ILE A 103 0.28 5.56 36.30
C ILE A 103 -1.04 6.16 35.78
N TYR A 104 -1.80 6.75 36.67
CA TYR A 104 -3.05 7.46 36.37
C TYR A 104 -2.90 8.97 36.48
N GLY A 105 -1.82 9.45 37.15
CA GLY A 105 -1.54 10.83 37.43
C GLY A 105 -0.41 11.41 36.59
N ASN A 106 0.27 12.41 37.13
CA ASN A 106 1.28 13.16 36.42
C ASN A 106 2.69 12.68 36.74
N ILE A 107 3.53 12.56 35.72
CA ILE A 107 4.99 12.43 35.87
C ILE A 107 5.65 13.59 35.13
N ASN A 108 6.52 14.34 35.83
CA ASN A 108 7.18 15.48 35.26
C ASN A 108 8.70 15.46 35.50
N THR A 109 9.45 16.16 34.62
CA THR A 109 10.85 16.51 34.85
C THR A 109 11.09 18.02 34.65
N ASN A 110 12.12 18.57 35.32
CA ASN A 110 12.62 19.88 34.95
C ASN A 110 13.67 19.84 33.83
N ALA A 111 14.11 21.02 33.37
CA ALA A 111 15.03 21.16 32.24
C ALA A 111 16.43 20.55 32.47
N GLY A 112 16.82 20.29 33.70
CA GLY A 112 18.11 19.69 34.04
C GLY A 112 18.15 18.16 33.75
N VAL A 113 16.98 17.50 33.67
CA VAL A 113 16.88 16.07 33.37
C VAL A 113 16.91 15.87 31.85
N LYS A 114 18.04 15.37 31.36
CA LYS A 114 18.24 15.04 29.95
C LYS A 114 17.49 13.78 29.55
N GLN A 115 17.42 12.80 30.44
CA GLN A 115 16.77 11.54 30.16
C GLN A 115 16.08 10.95 31.38
N LEU A 116 14.79 10.60 31.24
CA LEU A 116 14.03 9.85 32.24
C LEU A 116 13.75 8.43 31.71
N ILE A 117 14.13 7.41 32.49
CA ILE A 117 13.93 6.01 32.16
C ILE A 117 13.05 5.36 33.21
N ILE A 118 11.98 4.68 32.80
CA ILE A 118 11.16 3.82 33.66
C ILE A 118 11.30 2.38 33.12
N SER A 119 11.91 1.53 33.94
CA SER A 119 12.13 0.11 33.64
C SER A 119 11.32 -0.74 34.62
N ASN A 120 10.31 -1.43 34.10
CA ASN A 120 9.53 -2.38 34.91
C ASN A 120 9.32 -3.70 34.14
N PRO A 121 10.07 -4.75 34.43
CA PRO A 121 9.89 -6.08 33.82
C PRO A 121 8.49 -6.66 33.99
N ASN A 122 7.73 -6.23 34.99
CA ASN A 122 6.34 -6.67 35.21
C ASN A 122 5.32 -5.90 34.39
N GLY A 123 5.76 -4.87 33.64
CA GLY A 123 4.91 -4.04 32.79
C GLY A 123 4.56 -2.67 33.35
N VAL A 124 4.01 -1.83 32.48
CA VAL A 124 3.60 -0.46 32.79
C VAL A 124 2.24 -0.16 32.18
N LEU A 125 1.34 0.38 32.97
CA LEU A 125 0.05 0.93 32.55
C LEU A 125 0.04 2.45 32.75
N PHE A 126 -0.16 3.18 31.68
CA PHE A 126 -0.59 4.58 31.70
C PHE A 126 -2.08 4.63 31.31
N ASP A 127 -2.92 5.21 32.15
CA ASP A 127 -4.35 5.36 31.85
C ASP A 127 -4.87 6.71 32.36
N GLY A 128 -5.12 7.65 31.49
CA GLY A 128 -5.45 9.03 31.80
C GLY A 128 -4.27 9.84 32.34
N ALA A 129 -3.05 9.35 32.17
CA ALA A 129 -1.83 9.96 32.70
C ALA A 129 -1.38 11.17 31.86
N LYS A 130 -0.68 12.12 32.55
CA LYS A 130 0.10 13.15 31.87
C LYS A 130 1.58 12.92 32.15
N PHE A 131 2.35 12.81 31.08
CA PHE A 131 3.78 12.57 31.15
C PHE A 131 4.52 13.69 30.45
N THR A 132 5.25 14.49 31.24
CA THR A 132 5.93 15.69 30.74
C THR A 132 7.42 15.61 31.06
N THR A 133 8.27 15.57 30.05
CA THR A 133 9.73 15.59 30.24
C THR A 133 10.38 16.67 29.40
N ALA A 134 11.40 17.28 29.94
CA ALA A 134 12.18 18.32 29.25
C ALA A 134 13.18 17.70 28.23
N GLY A 135 13.63 16.48 28.47
CA GLY A 135 14.55 15.73 27.61
C GLY A 135 13.91 14.44 27.06
N ASP A 136 14.76 13.48 26.75
CA ASP A 136 14.35 12.18 26.25
C ASP A 136 13.62 11.33 27.31
N ALA A 137 12.76 10.44 26.87
CA ALA A 137 12.12 9.48 27.76
C ALA A 137 12.18 8.06 27.21
N MET A 138 12.30 7.10 28.11
CA MET A 138 12.23 5.68 27.79
C MET A 138 11.38 4.91 28.79
N ILE A 139 10.43 4.16 28.29
CA ILE A 139 9.58 3.26 29.05
C ILE A 139 9.88 1.84 28.58
N THR A 140 10.40 1.00 29.46
CA THR A 140 10.79 -0.36 29.06
C THR A 140 10.29 -1.42 30.03
N ALA A 141 9.91 -2.56 29.46
CA ALA A 141 9.64 -3.78 30.22
C ALA A 141 10.87 -4.69 30.36
N GLN A 142 12.03 -4.24 29.92
CA GLN A 142 13.30 -4.93 30.14
C GLN A 142 13.89 -4.55 31.49
N GLY A 143 14.69 -5.41 32.09
CA GLY A 143 15.53 -5.04 33.21
C GLY A 143 16.53 -3.96 32.79
N ALA A 144 16.88 -3.06 33.71
CA ALA A 144 17.87 -2.03 33.44
C ALA A 144 18.78 -1.82 34.62
N ALA A 145 20.03 -1.45 34.37
CA ALA A 145 21.04 -1.09 35.37
C ALA A 145 21.85 0.10 34.87
N MET A 146 22.26 0.97 35.83
CA MET A 146 23.10 2.12 35.55
C MET A 146 24.48 1.95 36.18
N ASN A 147 25.52 2.18 35.41
CA ASN A 147 26.88 2.19 35.92
C ASN A 147 27.24 3.56 36.55
N ALA A 148 28.41 3.63 37.19
CA ALA A 148 28.87 4.84 37.85
C ALA A 148 28.99 6.09 36.94
N ASN A 149 29.12 5.89 35.63
CA ASN A 149 29.21 6.98 34.67
C ASN A 149 27.84 7.42 34.13
N GLY A 150 26.74 6.86 34.64
CA GLY A 150 25.37 7.17 34.17
C GLY A 150 24.95 6.44 32.88
N THR A 151 25.77 5.51 32.41
CA THR A 151 25.39 4.69 31.26
C THR A 151 24.41 3.58 31.67
N VAL A 152 23.31 3.47 30.96
CA VAL A 152 22.27 2.47 31.23
C VAL A 152 22.43 1.26 30.29
N THR A 153 22.37 0.08 30.87
CA THR A 153 22.35 -1.21 30.16
C THR A 153 21.00 -1.89 30.37
N TYR A 154 20.54 -2.66 29.40
CA TYR A 154 19.24 -3.32 29.43
C TYR A 154 19.42 -4.83 29.37
N ASP A 155 18.60 -5.55 30.15
CA ASP A 155 18.51 -6.99 30.16
C ASP A 155 17.14 -7.46 29.63
N PRO A 156 17.05 -7.89 28.39
CA PRO A 156 15.80 -8.36 27.81
C PRO A 156 15.31 -9.66 28.45
N SER A 157 16.18 -10.45 29.08
CA SER A 157 15.82 -11.73 29.71
C SER A 157 15.01 -11.54 31.01
N ALA A 158 15.09 -10.36 31.64
CA ALA A 158 14.36 -10.02 32.85
C ALA A 158 12.89 -9.67 32.62
N THR A 159 12.39 -9.72 31.37
CA THR A 159 11.02 -9.36 31.04
C THR A 159 10.04 -10.46 31.48
N ARG A 160 8.87 -10.06 31.98
CA ARG A 160 7.76 -10.97 32.27
C ARG A 160 7.49 -11.88 31.06
N ALA A 161 7.34 -13.19 31.32
CA ALA A 161 6.94 -14.13 30.29
C ALA A 161 5.55 -13.75 29.73
N PHE A 162 5.47 -13.64 28.39
CA PHE A 162 4.23 -13.36 27.69
C PHE A 162 3.37 -14.63 27.60
N THR A 163 2.10 -14.54 27.98
CA THR A 163 1.14 -15.61 27.80
C THR A 163 0.36 -15.37 26.52
N PRO A 164 0.32 -16.28 25.54
CA PRO A 164 -0.24 -16.04 24.21
C PRO A 164 -1.73 -15.80 24.12
N ASN A 165 -2.46 -15.84 25.23
CA ASN A 165 -3.93 -15.72 25.26
C ASN A 165 -4.48 -14.32 24.91
N GLY A 166 -3.73 -13.54 24.18
CA GLY A 166 -4.25 -12.51 23.28
C GLY A 166 -4.68 -11.18 23.90
N GLN A 167 -4.66 -11.00 25.22
CA GLN A 167 -5.16 -9.74 25.81
C GLN A 167 -4.24 -9.07 26.84
N ASP A 168 -3.18 -9.68 27.27
CA ASP A 168 -2.25 -9.09 28.23
C ASP A 168 -1.07 -8.39 27.54
N TYR A 169 -1.22 -7.10 27.32
CA TYR A 169 -0.10 -6.29 26.88
C TYR A 169 0.80 -5.92 28.06
N VAL A 170 2.11 -5.99 27.82
CA VAL A 170 3.10 -5.68 28.87
C VAL A 170 3.22 -4.18 29.09
N ILE A 171 3.17 -3.38 28.02
CA ILE A 171 2.99 -1.93 28.13
C ILE A 171 1.63 -1.56 27.54
N THR A 172 0.85 -0.81 28.34
CA THR A 172 -0.43 -0.25 27.90
C THR A 172 -0.44 1.26 28.13
N VAL A 173 -0.81 2.01 27.09
CA VAL A 173 -0.99 3.46 27.14
C VAL A 173 -2.41 3.78 26.68
N LYS A 174 -3.24 4.32 27.56
CA LYS A 174 -4.62 4.70 27.26
C LYS A 174 -4.93 6.11 27.68
N ASN A 175 -5.71 6.84 26.90
CA ASN A 175 -6.25 8.14 27.24
C ASN A 175 -5.19 9.10 27.85
N SER A 176 -3.93 8.94 27.47
CA SER A 176 -2.80 9.59 28.12
C SER A 176 -2.16 10.62 27.20
N ASP A 177 -1.55 11.64 27.79
CA ASP A 177 -0.90 12.76 27.09
C ASP A 177 0.60 12.80 27.44
N PHE A 178 1.43 12.67 26.42
CA PHE A 178 2.89 12.70 26.51
C PHE A 178 3.43 13.97 25.87
N GLN A 179 4.08 14.82 26.67
CA GLN A 179 4.78 16.02 26.24
C GLN A 179 6.28 15.83 26.51
N VAL A 180 7.03 15.42 25.50
CA VAL A 180 8.44 15.02 25.63
C VAL A 180 9.33 15.98 24.85
N GLY A 181 10.27 16.62 25.53
CA GLY A 181 11.17 17.61 24.94
C GLY A 181 12.23 16.99 23.99
N GLY A 182 12.47 15.69 24.09
CA GLY A 182 13.33 14.90 23.21
C GLY A 182 12.56 13.78 22.50
N ASP A 183 13.22 12.65 22.30
CA ASP A 183 12.62 11.44 21.74
C ASP A 183 11.98 10.59 22.84
N LEU A 184 10.92 9.86 22.47
CA LEU A 184 10.20 8.95 23.36
C LEU A 184 10.31 7.51 22.87
N ASN A 185 10.82 6.62 23.71
CA ASN A 185 11.03 5.22 23.38
C ASN A 185 10.22 4.30 24.28
N PHE A 186 9.52 3.35 23.67
CA PHE A 186 8.85 2.24 24.35
C PHE A 186 9.48 0.92 23.91
N VAL A 187 9.84 0.05 24.86
CA VAL A 187 10.41 -1.28 24.58
C VAL A 187 9.73 -2.33 25.43
N ALA A 188 9.03 -3.26 24.82
CA ALA A 188 8.35 -4.35 25.51
C ALA A 188 8.08 -5.53 24.58
N PRO A 189 7.79 -6.73 25.09
CA PRO A 189 7.31 -7.84 24.27
C PRO A 189 6.05 -7.49 23.48
N THR A 190 5.09 -6.84 24.11
CA THR A 190 3.81 -6.46 23.53
C THR A 190 3.34 -5.09 24.02
N MET A 191 2.64 -4.35 23.15
CA MET A 191 2.18 -3.00 23.46
C MET A 191 0.75 -2.75 22.96
N ASN A 192 -0.02 -1.99 23.76
CA ASN A 192 -1.33 -1.49 23.38
C ASN A 192 -1.42 0.02 23.65
N VAL A 193 -1.63 0.79 22.60
CA VAL A 193 -1.69 2.25 22.65
C VAL A 193 -3.06 2.70 22.13
N VAL A 194 -3.87 3.30 22.99
CA VAL A 194 -5.26 3.62 22.72
C VAL A 194 -5.58 5.07 23.08
N GLN A 195 -6.20 5.79 22.16
CA GLN A 195 -6.75 7.14 22.39
C GLN A 195 -5.78 8.08 23.12
N SER A 196 -4.49 8.01 22.79
CA SER A 196 -3.43 8.74 23.46
C SER A 196 -2.77 9.75 22.53
N ALA A 197 -2.21 10.81 23.10
CA ALA A 197 -1.53 11.87 22.38
C ALA A 197 -0.04 11.91 22.75
N PHE A 198 0.79 12.14 21.75
CA PHE A 198 2.24 12.28 21.89
C PHE A 198 2.71 13.53 21.17
N ASN A 199 3.36 14.43 21.88
CA ASN A 199 4.06 15.57 21.32
C ASN A 199 5.54 15.42 21.69
N VAL A 200 6.37 15.17 20.70
CA VAL A 200 7.80 14.89 20.90
C VAL A 200 8.64 15.95 20.21
N LYS A 201 9.55 16.54 20.95
CA LYS A 201 10.47 17.59 20.47
C LYS A 201 9.75 18.69 19.65
N LYS A 202 8.58 19.13 20.14
CA LYS A 202 7.71 20.11 19.48
C LYS A 202 7.38 19.74 18.01
N GLY A 203 7.03 18.47 17.76
CA GLY A 203 6.67 17.96 16.46
C GLY A 203 7.84 17.48 15.57
N ASN A 204 9.09 17.56 16.04
CA ASN A 204 10.29 17.18 15.28
C ASN A 204 11.05 15.98 15.86
N GLY A 205 10.49 15.28 16.83
CA GLY A 205 11.07 14.08 17.44
C GLY A 205 10.41 12.80 16.97
N ASP A 206 10.90 11.69 17.51
CA ASP A 206 10.42 10.36 17.23
C ASP A 206 9.74 9.75 18.46
N VAL A 207 8.57 9.13 18.23
CA VAL A 207 8.00 8.13 19.13
C VAL A 207 8.38 6.77 18.59
N ARG A 208 9.22 6.04 19.32
CA ARG A 208 9.73 4.72 18.91
C ARG A 208 9.06 3.64 19.74
N PHE A 209 8.51 2.64 19.04
CA PHE A 209 7.94 1.45 19.66
C PHE A 209 8.74 0.23 19.18
N THR A 210 9.36 -0.48 20.12
CA THR A 210 10.11 -1.70 19.83
C THR A 210 9.45 -2.87 20.54
N THR A 211 8.88 -3.82 19.77
CA THR A 211 8.35 -5.04 20.33
C THR A 211 9.37 -6.16 20.22
N THR A 212 9.58 -6.87 21.32
CA THR A 212 10.61 -7.91 21.45
C THR A 212 10.02 -9.33 21.51
N ASN A 213 8.69 -9.45 21.31
CA ASN A 213 8.03 -10.75 21.29
C ASN A 213 8.52 -11.56 20.08
N GLY A 214 9.15 -12.71 20.35
CA GLY A 214 9.68 -13.61 19.34
C GLY A 214 8.75 -14.76 18.94
N GLN A 215 7.43 -14.67 19.23
CA GLN A 215 6.51 -15.78 18.96
C GLN A 215 5.84 -15.65 17.59
N ASP A 216 5.82 -16.75 16.86
CA ASP A 216 5.16 -16.91 15.57
C ASP A 216 3.66 -17.18 15.73
N TYR A 217 3.01 -17.31 14.59
CA TYR A 217 1.60 -17.67 14.43
C TYR A 217 1.18 -18.94 15.13
N PHE A 218 -0.06 -18.95 15.58
CA PHE A 218 -0.79 -20.17 15.89
C PHE A 218 -1.85 -20.41 14.83
N VAL A 219 -1.77 -21.53 14.14
CA VAL A 219 -2.86 -22.07 13.34
C VAL A 219 -3.77 -22.84 14.29
N THR A 220 -4.97 -22.34 14.48
CA THR A 220 -6.00 -23.15 15.16
C THR A 220 -6.92 -23.74 14.10
N GLN A 221 -6.91 -25.05 13.96
CA GLN A 221 -7.97 -25.74 13.22
C GLN A 221 -9.30 -25.50 13.92
N ALA A 222 -10.29 -25.00 13.20
CA ALA A 222 -11.64 -24.87 13.75
C ALA A 222 -12.17 -26.26 14.09
N SER A 223 -12.39 -26.52 15.38
CA SER A 223 -12.97 -27.77 15.84
C SER A 223 -14.41 -27.88 15.32
N GLY A 224 -14.70 -28.93 14.58
CA GLY A 224 -16.04 -29.27 14.14
C GLY A 224 -16.32 -29.27 12.64
N CYS A 225 -15.33 -29.16 11.81
CA CYS A 225 -15.51 -29.18 10.37
C CYS A 225 -15.23 -30.56 9.77
N ASN A 226 -16.18 -31.12 9.06
CA ASN A 226 -16.03 -32.36 8.30
C ASN A 226 -15.30 -32.07 6.96
N GLY A 227 -13.99 -32.01 6.99
CA GLY A 227 -13.15 -32.10 5.79
C GLY A 227 -12.94 -30.84 4.94
N ASN A 228 -13.66 -29.74 5.19
CA ASN A 228 -13.54 -28.48 4.41
C ASN A 228 -13.28 -27.24 5.27
N CYS A 229 -12.52 -27.39 6.35
CA CYS A 229 -12.18 -26.25 7.19
C CYS A 229 -11.06 -25.42 6.57
N LYS A 230 -11.31 -24.14 6.39
CA LYS A 230 -10.23 -23.17 6.24
C LYS A 230 -9.56 -23.03 7.60
N ASP A 231 -8.25 -23.24 7.64
CA ASP A 231 -7.45 -22.97 8.83
C ASP A 231 -7.67 -21.52 9.27
N THR A 232 -8.05 -21.33 10.53
CA THR A 232 -8.21 -20.02 11.11
C THR A 232 -6.86 -19.58 11.68
N TYR A 233 -6.24 -18.59 11.10
CA TYR A 233 -4.97 -18.06 11.56
C TYR A 233 -5.20 -17.04 12.66
N THR A 234 -4.63 -17.27 13.83
CA THR A 234 -4.61 -16.31 14.92
C THR A 234 -3.20 -15.78 15.09
N GLU A 235 -2.97 -14.55 14.70
CA GLU A 235 -1.70 -13.87 14.97
C GLU A 235 -1.67 -13.32 16.39
N THR A 236 -0.55 -13.53 17.07
CA THR A 236 -0.27 -12.83 18.32
C THR A 236 -0.03 -11.36 18.02
N GLN A 237 -0.82 -10.47 18.61
CA GLN A 237 -0.61 -9.04 18.44
C GLN A 237 0.62 -8.59 19.22
N ALA A 238 1.69 -8.21 18.51
CA ALA A 238 2.86 -7.59 19.11
C ALA A 238 2.56 -6.14 19.50
N MET A 239 1.87 -5.42 18.61
CA MET A 239 1.50 -4.03 18.84
C MET A 239 0.11 -3.73 18.31
N ARG A 240 -0.69 -3.00 19.11
CA ARG A 240 -1.95 -2.41 18.71
C ARG A 240 -1.93 -0.91 18.95
N MET A 241 -2.32 -0.16 17.93
CA MET A 241 -2.54 1.29 18.04
C MET A 241 -3.99 1.59 17.67
N GLU A 242 -4.68 2.42 18.48
CA GLU A 242 -6.06 2.80 18.22
C GLU A 242 -6.28 4.28 18.48
N ALA A 243 -6.71 5.01 17.46
CA ALA A 243 -7.07 6.42 17.53
C ALA A 243 -5.97 7.30 18.21
N VAL A 244 -4.71 7.04 17.86
CA VAL A 244 -3.54 7.71 18.44
C VAL A 244 -3.25 9.00 17.68
N LYS A 245 -2.85 10.05 18.39
CA LYS A 245 -2.36 11.31 17.82
C LYS A 245 -0.89 11.49 18.13
N VAL A 246 -0.08 11.73 17.10
CA VAL A 246 1.37 11.97 17.27
C VAL A 246 1.76 13.27 16.57
N ASP A 247 2.28 14.20 17.34
CA ASP A 247 2.98 15.37 16.82
C ASP A 247 4.49 15.07 16.83
N GLY A 248 4.94 14.53 15.71
CA GLY A 248 6.27 13.97 15.48
C GLY A 248 6.21 12.75 14.56
N ASN A 249 7.33 12.05 14.43
CA ASN A 249 7.41 10.79 13.67
C ASN A 249 7.04 9.59 14.55
N VAL A 250 6.58 8.52 13.91
CA VAL A 250 6.38 7.22 14.53
C VAL A 250 7.33 6.21 13.90
N VAL A 251 8.10 5.52 14.74
CA VAL A 251 8.99 4.44 14.33
C VAL A 251 8.60 3.16 15.07
N ILE A 252 8.22 2.12 14.35
CA ILE A 252 7.85 0.83 14.93
C ILE A 252 8.86 -0.22 14.46
N THR A 253 9.48 -0.92 15.41
CA THR A 253 10.30 -2.09 15.14
C THR A 253 9.67 -3.28 15.84
N SER A 254 9.32 -4.32 15.08
CA SER A 254 8.72 -5.54 15.64
C SER A 254 9.52 -6.77 15.24
N ASN A 255 9.90 -7.57 16.23
CA ASN A 255 10.64 -8.80 15.97
C ASN A 255 9.74 -9.87 15.33
N LYS A 256 8.52 -10.07 15.88
CA LYS A 256 7.53 -11.01 15.38
C LYS A 256 6.13 -10.59 15.82
N GLY A 257 5.11 -11.26 15.30
CA GLY A 257 3.72 -10.94 15.59
C GLY A 257 3.18 -9.75 14.78
N ILE A 258 1.90 -9.49 14.88
CA ILE A 258 1.24 -8.46 14.08
C ILE A 258 1.38 -7.07 14.67
N VAL A 259 1.82 -6.12 13.86
CA VAL A 259 1.71 -4.68 14.12
C VAL A 259 0.40 -4.18 13.50
N LYS A 260 -0.54 -3.73 14.34
CA LYS A 260 -1.89 -3.39 13.90
C LYS A 260 -2.30 -1.97 14.33
N THR A 261 -2.69 -1.14 13.38
CA THR A 261 -3.44 0.08 13.67
C THR A 261 -4.93 -0.17 13.50
N VAL A 262 -5.74 0.38 14.39
CA VAL A 262 -7.19 0.17 14.45
C VAL A 262 -7.89 1.50 14.65
N THR A 263 -9.02 1.71 14.00
CA THR A 263 -9.88 2.87 14.19
C THR A 263 -9.23 4.24 13.94
N GLY A 264 -8.40 4.35 12.92
CA GLY A 264 -7.82 5.63 12.50
C GLY A 264 -6.67 6.10 13.41
N GLY A 265 -6.36 7.37 13.29
CA GLY A 265 -5.27 8.06 14.01
C GLY A 265 -4.73 9.23 13.20
N GLU A 266 -3.90 10.04 13.83
CA GLU A 266 -3.22 11.17 13.18
C GLU A 266 -1.74 11.18 13.54
N ILE A 267 -0.87 11.17 12.54
CA ILE A 267 0.58 11.29 12.67
C ILE A 267 1.02 12.50 11.85
N ASN A 268 1.53 13.53 12.51
CA ASN A 268 1.94 14.77 11.83
C ASN A 268 3.28 14.65 11.11
N GLY A 269 4.12 13.69 11.47
CA GLY A 269 5.37 13.34 10.78
C GLY A 269 5.24 12.10 9.90
N ASN A 270 6.33 11.34 9.81
CA ASN A 270 6.44 10.09 9.08
C ASN A 270 6.02 8.89 9.93
N LEU A 271 5.59 7.83 9.27
CA LEU A 271 5.35 6.52 9.87
C LEU A 271 6.30 5.49 9.26
N ASN A 272 7.25 5.00 10.04
CA ASN A 272 8.21 4.00 9.64
C ASN A 272 7.95 2.70 10.41
N ILE A 273 7.71 1.59 9.71
CA ILE A 273 7.50 0.27 10.32
C ILE A 273 8.47 -0.73 9.72
N ASN A 274 9.24 -1.38 10.59
CA ASN A 274 10.07 -2.52 10.23
C ASN A 274 9.66 -3.71 11.09
N SER A 275 9.08 -4.75 10.48
CA SER A 275 8.50 -5.88 11.20
C SER A 275 8.90 -7.21 10.58
N ASP A 276 9.32 -8.17 11.41
CA ASP A 276 9.47 -9.56 10.96
C ASP A 276 8.13 -10.31 10.93
N GLY A 277 7.05 -9.69 11.42
CA GLY A 277 5.68 -10.19 11.37
C GLY A 277 4.81 -9.44 10.37
N SER A 278 3.51 -9.72 10.42
CA SER A 278 2.51 -9.03 9.61
C SER A 278 2.28 -7.60 10.05
N VAL A 279 1.85 -6.76 9.10
CA VAL A 279 1.51 -5.35 9.36
C VAL A 279 0.12 -5.06 8.83
N ALA A 280 -0.72 -4.46 9.66
CA ALA A 280 -2.07 -4.06 9.29
C ALA A 280 -2.33 -2.59 9.64
N LEU A 281 -2.28 -1.71 8.64
CA LEU A 281 -2.59 -0.31 8.81
C LEU A 281 -4.10 -0.09 8.62
N ASN A 282 -4.73 0.41 9.68
CA ASN A 282 -6.17 0.75 9.72
C ASN A 282 -7.07 -0.40 9.21
N TYR A 283 -6.83 -1.60 9.71
CA TYR A 283 -7.43 -2.86 9.26
C TYR A 283 -8.95 -2.92 9.40
N VAL A 284 -9.52 -2.22 10.38
CA VAL A 284 -10.97 -2.27 10.63
C VAL A 284 -11.67 -1.21 9.81
N ASP A 285 -12.53 -1.64 8.91
CA ASP A 285 -13.41 -0.75 8.14
C ASP A 285 -14.57 -0.25 9.01
N ASN A 286 -14.35 0.86 9.70
CA ASN A 286 -15.34 1.55 10.53
C ASN A 286 -15.55 3.00 10.11
N GLY A 287 -15.14 3.34 8.88
CA GLY A 287 -15.23 4.69 8.32
C GLY A 287 -14.21 5.69 8.89
N LYS A 288 -13.33 5.27 9.80
CA LYS A 288 -12.27 6.13 10.33
C LYS A 288 -11.01 6.00 9.50
N ILE A 289 -10.27 7.09 9.36
CA ILE A 289 -9.08 7.19 8.52
C ILE A 289 -7.84 7.29 9.38
N LEU A 290 -6.79 6.53 9.05
CA LEU A 290 -5.44 6.79 9.52
C LEU A 290 -4.84 7.90 8.64
N ASN A 291 -4.52 9.04 9.25
CA ASN A 291 -3.95 10.20 8.55
C ASN A 291 -2.47 10.38 8.93
N VAL A 292 -1.58 10.21 7.98
CA VAL A 292 -0.14 10.45 8.11
C VAL A 292 0.22 11.62 7.19
N LYS A 293 0.71 12.74 7.75
CA LYS A 293 1.05 13.91 6.93
C LYS A 293 2.34 13.77 6.14
N GLY A 294 3.28 12.99 6.67
CA GLY A 294 4.55 12.69 6.02
C GLY A 294 4.49 11.44 5.14
N ASP A 295 5.63 10.79 5.01
CA ASP A 295 5.79 9.53 4.31
C ASP A 295 5.37 8.34 5.19
N VAL A 296 4.95 7.26 4.53
CA VAL A 296 4.70 5.95 5.15
C VAL A 296 5.63 4.94 4.52
N ASP A 297 6.55 4.39 5.32
CA ASP A 297 7.50 3.36 4.91
C ASP A 297 7.27 2.10 5.74
N VAL A 298 6.85 1.02 5.09
CA VAL A 298 6.56 -0.26 5.75
C VAL A 298 7.38 -1.36 5.12
N LYS A 299 8.20 -2.02 5.93
CA LYS A 299 8.87 -3.27 5.57
C LYS A 299 8.40 -4.38 6.48
N GLY A 300 7.94 -5.47 5.89
CA GLY A 300 7.46 -6.63 6.62
C GLY A 300 7.89 -7.94 5.98
N ASN A 301 8.04 -8.96 6.83
CA ASN A 301 8.30 -10.34 6.42
C ASN A 301 7.16 -11.28 6.80
N GLY A 302 6.05 -10.74 7.30
CA GLY A 302 4.88 -11.50 7.71
C GLY A 302 4.04 -11.99 6.55
N VAL A 303 3.08 -12.85 6.86
CA VAL A 303 2.17 -13.44 5.85
C VAL A 303 1.29 -12.38 5.21
N LEU A 304 0.90 -11.37 5.98
CA LEU A 304 -0.07 -10.37 5.56
C LEU A 304 0.46 -8.96 5.77
N MET A 305 0.28 -8.11 4.78
CA MET A 305 0.53 -6.68 4.87
C MET A 305 -0.65 -5.92 4.27
N TYR A 306 -1.25 -5.04 5.07
CA TYR A 306 -2.41 -4.26 4.65
C TYR A 306 -2.22 -2.78 4.90
N ALA A 307 -2.74 -1.94 4.00
CA ALA A 307 -3.03 -0.54 4.26
C ALA A 307 -4.43 -0.21 3.70
N ARG A 308 -5.38 0.02 4.59
CA ARG A 308 -6.77 0.36 4.21
C ARG A 308 -7.18 1.70 4.82
N ASN A 309 -8.07 2.42 4.14
CA ASN A 309 -8.63 3.69 4.63
C ASN A 309 -7.55 4.61 5.23
N THR A 310 -6.43 4.76 4.51
CA THR A 310 -5.26 5.50 4.96
C THR A 310 -5.00 6.68 4.03
N LYS A 311 -4.76 7.85 4.64
CA LYS A 311 -4.34 9.06 3.94
C LYS A 311 -2.89 9.36 4.25
N VAL A 312 -2.07 9.48 3.22
CA VAL A 312 -0.62 9.74 3.29
C VAL A 312 -0.35 11.05 2.55
N GLY A 313 0.22 12.03 3.23
CA GLY A 313 0.57 13.30 2.60
C GLY A 313 1.81 13.24 1.71
N GLY A 314 2.74 12.36 2.04
CA GLY A 314 3.94 12.07 1.27
C GLY A 314 3.84 10.83 0.39
N ASN A 315 4.89 10.00 0.40
CA ASN A 315 4.98 8.74 -0.30
C ASN A 315 4.41 7.59 0.54
N LEU A 316 3.86 6.58 -0.12
CA LEU A 316 3.51 5.29 0.48
C LEU A 316 4.42 4.21 -0.10
N ASN A 317 5.34 3.71 0.71
CA ASN A 317 6.24 2.62 0.33
C ASN A 317 5.93 1.40 1.20
N MET A 318 5.61 0.27 0.56
CA MET A 318 5.32 -0.99 1.25
C MET A 318 6.08 -2.13 0.60
N GLU A 319 6.89 -2.84 1.38
CA GLU A 319 7.65 -4.01 0.94
C GLU A 319 7.32 -5.20 1.83
N ASN A 320 6.73 -6.25 1.26
CA ASN A 320 6.43 -7.49 1.97
C ASN A 320 7.30 -8.65 1.44
N GLY A 321 8.15 -9.18 2.30
CA GLY A 321 8.99 -10.33 2.01
C GLY A 321 8.32 -11.69 2.24
N GLY A 322 7.17 -11.73 2.88
CA GLY A 322 6.58 -12.96 3.41
C GLY A 322 5.26 -13.43 2.82
N GLY A 323 4.59 -12.62 1.98
CA GLY A 323 3.29 -13.07 1.50
C GLY A 323 2.46 -12.01 0.78
N PHE A 324 1.24 -11.86 1.23
CA PHE A 324 0.22 -11.00 0.64
C PHE A 324 0.41 -9.53 1.02
N LEU A 325 0.28 -8.64 0.03
CA LEU A 325 0.27 -7.20 0.23
C LEU A 325 -1.02 -6.63 -0.37
N GLU A 326 -1.76 -5.86 0.42
CA GLU A 326 -2.99 -5.22 -0.05
C GLU A 326 -3.05 -3.75 0.34
N VAL A 327 -3.49 -2.91 -0.59
CA VAL A 327 -3.88 -1.54 -0.31
C VAL A 327 -5.32 -1.32 -0.75
N GLY A 328 -6.09 -0.58 0.07
CA GLY A 328 -7.50 -0.33 -0.22
C GLY A 328 -7.99 1.01 0.31
N ASN A 329 -8.70 1.77 -0.54
CA ASN A 329 -9.24 3.09 -0.18
C ASN A 329 -8.16 4.03 0.36
N VAL A 330 -6.97 4.08 -0.29
CA VAL A 330 -5.88 4.94 0.12
C VAL A 330 -5.85 6.25 -0.69
N GLN A 331 -5.39 7.30 -0.02
CA GLN A 331 -5.07 8.58 -0.66
C GLN A 331 -3.61 8.90 -0.39
N VAL A 332 -2.80 8.98 -1.45
CA VAL A 332 -1.36 9.24 -1.36
C VAL A 332 -1.06 10.56 -2.07
N GLY A 333 -0.42 11.49 -1.39
CA GLY A 333 -0.13 12.83 -1.94
C GLY A 333 0.96 12.83 -2.99
N LYS A 334 1.90 11.88 -2.92
CA LYS A 334 3.01 11.72 -3.87
C LYS A 334 2.98 10.33 -4.50
N ASP A 335 4.09 9.59 -4.45
CA ASP A 335 4.24 8.30 -5.10
C ASP A 335 3.80 7.14 -4.21
N MET A 336 3.32 6.07 -4.85
CA MET A 336 3.01 4.79 -4.22
C MET A 336 3.91 3.70 -4.79
N ASN A 337 4.64 3.01 -3.92
CA ASN A 337 5.51 1.90 -4.29
C ASN A 337 5.13 0.65 -3.48
N LEU A 338 4.66 -0.37 -4.15
CA LEU A 338 4.27 -1.64 -3.56
C LEU A 338 5.17 -2.74 -4.10
N THR A 339 5.79 -3.52 -3.21
CA THR A 339 6.68 -4.60 -3.60
C THR A 339 6.41 -5.86 -2.78
N THR A 340 6.19 -6.99 -3.47
CA THR A 340 6.22 -8.31 -2.84
C THR A 340 7.40 -9.09 -3.36
N VAL A 341 8.20 -9.64 -2.44
CA VAL A 341 9.40 -10.41 -2.75
C VAL A 341 9.22 -11.84 -2.25
N ALA A 342 9.33 -12.84 -3.13
CA ALA A 342 9.29 -14.24 -2.73
C ALA A 342 10.55 -14.58 -1.93
N LYS A 343 10.40 -14.68 -0.62
CA LYS A 343 11.39 -15.35 0.21
C LYS A 343 10.79 -16.69 0.60
N SER A 344 11.31 -17.79 0.06
CA SER A 344 10.99 -19.18 0.39
C SER A 344 9.48 -19.50 0.56
N GLU A 345 9.11 -20.75 0.39
CA GLU A 345 7.72 -21.20 0.56
C GLU A 345 7.14 -20.71 1.88
N ASN A 346 6.08 -19.96 1.79
CA ASN A 346 5.29 -19.58 2.93
C ASN A 346 4.74 -20.86 3.60
N PRO A 347 5.12 -21.18 4.86
CA PRO A 347 4.73 -22.42 5.53
C PRO A 347 3.19 -22.59 5.66
N TYR A 348 2.43 -21.54 5.40
CA TYR A 348 0.97 -21.52 5.56
C TYR A 348 0.22 -21.63 4.23
N GLY A 349 0.90 -21.80 3.09
CA GLY A 349 0.26 -21.95 1.79
C GLY A 349 -0.39 -20.69 1.22
N TYR A 350 -0.23 -19.52 1.87
CA TYR A 350 -0.63 -18.25 1.27
C TYR A 350 0.30 -17.91 0.14
N LYS A 351 -0.30 -17.57 -0.96
CA LYS A 351 0.44 -17.25 -2.16
C LYS A 351 0.77 -15.77 -2.16
N HIS A 352 1.99 -15.45 -2.57
CA HIS A 352 2.47 -14.09 -2.67
C HIS A 352 1.73 -13.36 -3.76
N PHE A 353 0.96 -12.32 -3.47
CA PHE A 353 0.43 -11.44 -4.49
C PHE A 353 0.17 -10.04 -3.96
N THR A 354 0.10 -9.09 -4.86
CA THR A 354 -0.21 -7.70 -4.55
C THR A 354 -1.61 -7.37 -5.01
N HIS A 355 -2.40 -6.78 -4.11
CA HIS A 355 -3.79 -6.43 -4.34
C HIS A 355 -4.05 -4.94 -4.10
N VAL A 356 -4.71 -4.28 -5.06
CA VAL A 356 -5.12 -2.88 -4.96
C VAL A 356 -6.65 -2.84 -5.10
N ILE A 357 -7.36 -2.62 -3.99
CA ILE A 357 -8.82 -2.71 -3.94
C ILE A 357 -9.50 -1.36 -3.68
N GLY A 358 -10.76 -1.23 -4.09
CA GLY A 358 -11.60 -0.06 -3.78
C GLY A 358 -11.16 1.20 -4.52
N LYS A 359 -11.39 2.37 -3.89
CA LYS A 359 -11.08 3.68 -4.47
C LYS A 359 -9.75 4.18 -3.98
N ASN A 360 -8.76 4.23 -4.88
CA ASN A 360 -7.41 4.69 -4.55
C ASN A 360 -7.06 5.93 -5.38
N LYS A 361 -6.45 6.90 -4.73
CA LYS A 361 -6.00 8.13 -5.38
C LYS A 361 -4.54 8.42 -5.04
N ILE A 362 -3.69 8.43 -6.06
CA ILE A 362 -2.25 8.64 -5.98
C ILE A 362 -1.91 9.94 -6.70
N GLY A 363 -1.28 10.88 -6.01
CA GLY A 363 -0.94 12.19 -6.58
C GLY A 363 0.21 12.16 -7.59
N GLY A 364 1.18 11.28 -7.37
CA GLY A 364 2.34 11.07 -8.23
C GLY A 364 2.24 9.78 -9.03
N ASN A 365 3.34 9.01 -9.09
CA ASN A 365 3.41 7.74 -9.78
C ASN A 365 2.97 6.58 -8.87
N ALA A 366 2.52 5.49 -9.49
CA ALA A 366 2.25 4.24 -8.80
C ALA A 366 3.10 3.12 -9.42
N THR A 367 3.92 2.47 -8.59
CA THR A 367 4.75 1.33 -8.99
C THR A 367 4.36 0.11 -8.18
N ILE A 368 3.97 -0.96 -8.84
CA ILE A 368 3.56 -2.22 -8.24
C ILE A 368 4.44 -3.32 -8.81
N ASN A 369 5.33 -3.86 -7.98
CA ASN A 369 6.19 -4.98 -8.33
C ASN A 369 5.80 -6.19 -7.50
N SER A 370 5.49 -7.29 -8.16
CA SER A 370 5.12 -8.52 -7.47
C SER A 370 5.91 -9.70 -8.00
N GLU A 371 6.39 -10.53 -7.10
CA GLU A 371 7.00 -11.80 -7.51
C GLU A 371 5.96 -12.72 -8.15
N ASN A 372 4.70 -12.60 -7.76
CA ASN A 372 3.59 -13.37 -8.32
C ASN A 372 2.51 -12.44 -8.89
N ASN A 373 1.23 -12.75 -8.67
CA ASN A 373 0.14 -12.00 -9.26
C ASN A 373 0.02 -10.57 -8.75
N ILE A 374 -0.43 -9.69 -9.62
CA ILE A 374 -0.96 -8.36 -9.29
C ILE A 374 -2.43 -8.35 -9.66
N HIS A 375 -3.27 -7.96 -8.70
CA HIS A 375 -4.68 -7.75 -8.93
C HIS A 375 -5.06 -6.30 -8.56
N ILE A 376 -5.45 -5.53 -9.56
CA ILE A 376 -6.00 -4.18 -9.39
C ILE A 376 -7.52 -4.32 -9.53
N GLY A 377 -8.22 -4.46 -8.40
CA GLY A 377 -9.66 -4.72 -8.44
C GLY A 377 -10.22 -5.33 -7.17
N ASN A 378 -11.49 -5.64 -7.22
CA ASN A 378 -12.23 -6.13 -6.08
C ASN A 378 -12.31 -7.66 -6.07
N TYR A 379 -12.33 -8.24 -4.87
CA TYR A 379 -12.74 -9.64 -4.74
C TYR A 379 -14.23 -9.78 -5.00
N LYS A 380 -14.61 -10.81 -5.72
CA LYS A 380 -16.01 -11.08 -6.01
C LYS A 380 -16.85 -11.48 -4.79
N PHE A 381 -16.22 -11.90 -3.70
CA PHE A 381 -16.89 -12.38 -2.49
C PHE A 381 -17.39 -11.27 -1.56
N GLU A 382 -17.06 -10.02 -1.81
CA GLU A 382 -17.58 -8.88 -1.04
C GLU A 382 -18.61 -8.10 -1.88
N GLU A 383 -19.73 -8.72 -2.17
CA GLU A 383 -20.74 -8.25 -3.15
C GLU A 383 -21.25 -6.82 -2.93
N ASP A 384 -21.15 -6.23 -1.74
CA ASP A 384 -21.85 -4.96 -1.46
C ASP A 384 -20.98 -3.72 -1.27
N ARG A 385 -19.65 -3.85 -1.09
CA ARG A 385 -18.83 -2.69 -0.68
C ARG A 385 -17.85 -2.15 -1.70
N LEU A 386 -17.51 -2.92 -2.73
CA LEU A 386 -16.36 -2.62 -3.58
C LEU A 386 -16.67 -2.57 -5.08
N LEU A 387 -17.92 -2.66 -5.49
CA LEU A 387 -18.36 -2.65 -6.90
C LEU A 387 -18.02 -1.33 -7.67
N ASN A 388 -17.63 -0.27 -6.94
CA ASN A 388 -17.24 1.02 -7.53
C ASN A 388 -15.77 1.32 -7.28
N GLY A 389 -14.89 0.34 -7.40
CA GLY A 389 -13.46 0.55 -7.30
C GLY A 389 -12.93 1.43 -8.44
N LYS A 390 -11.90 2.21 -8.14
CA LYS A 390 -11.15 3.00 -9.13
C LYS A 390 -9.74 3.22 -8.65
N LEU A 391 -8.77 3.15 -9.55
CA LEU A 391 -7.40 3.57 -9.31
C LEU A 391 -7.11 4.83 -10.11
N GLU A 392 -6.94 5.96 -9.42
CA GLU A 392 -6.56 7.25 -10.01
C GLU A 392 -5.09 7.54 -9.70
N VAL A 393 -4.25 7.64 -10.73
CA VAL A 393 -2.82 7.93 -10.64
C VAL A 393 -2.53 9.23 -11.39
N GLY A 394 -2.05 10.25 -10.68
CA GLY A 394 -1.73 11.54 -11.28
C GLY A 394 -0.53 11.51 -12.22
N GLY A 395 0.37 10.54 -12.04
CA GLY A 395 1.52 10.26 -12.88
C GLY A 395 1.36 8.95 -13.65
N ASP A 396 2.44 8.18 -13.72
CA ASP A 396 2.52 6.91 -14.44
C ASP A 396 2.18 5.72 -13.51
N LEU A 397 1.48 4.76 -14.05
CA LEU A 397 1.23 3.47 -13.41
C LEU A 397 2.11 2.40 -14.05
N THR A 398 2.91 1.73 -13.23
CA THR A 398 3.70 0.57 -13.60
C THR A 398 3.25 -0.62 -12.74
N ALA A 399 2.91 -1.74 -13.36
CA ALA A 399 2.56 -2.98 -12.67
C ALA A 399 3.28 -4.16 -13.30
N HIS A 400 4.28 -4.70 -12.61
CA HIS A 400 5.15 -5.76 -13.12
C HIS A 400 5.07 -7.01 -12.24
N ALA A 401 4.65 -8.12 -12.81
CA ALA A 401 4.57 -9.43 -12.18
C ALA A 401 5.65 -10.37 -12.76
N ASN A 402 6.56 -10.87 -11.90
CA ASN A 402 7.66 -11.75 -12.35
C ASN A 402 7.19 -13.16 -12.71
N ASN A 403 6.36 -13.77 -11.86
CA ASN A 403 5.90 -15.15 -12.01
C ASN A 403 4.37 -15.28 -12.11
N GLY A 404 3.64 -14.18 -12.07
CA GLY A 404 2.20 -14.14 -12.02
C GLY A 404 1.55 -13.35 -13.14
N HIS A 405 0.24 -13.20 -13.04
CA HIS A 405 -0.57 -12.36 -13.91
C HIS A 405 -0.57 -10.91 -13.44
N VAL A 406 -0.76 -9.97 -14.37
CA VAL A 406 -1.25 -8.64 -14.06
C VAL A 406 -2.73 -8.61 -14.45
N MET A 407 -3.61 -8.43 -13.48
CA MET A 407 -5.06 -8.43 -13.68
C MET A 407 -5.68 -7.12 -13.19
N THR A 408 -6.62 -6.58 -13.97
CA THR A 408 -7.35 -5.36 -13.63
C THR A 408 -8.85 -5.57 -13.82
N THR A 409 -9.63 -5.35 -12.76
CA THR A 409 -11.08 -5.51 -12.77
C THR A 409 -11.87 -4.24 -12.40
N ILE A 410 -11.16 -3.12 -12.26
CA ILE A 410 -11.71 -1.78 -11.98
C ILE A 410 -11.14 -0.76 -12.97
N ASP A 411 -11.79 0.38 -13.07
CA ASP A 411 -11.29 1.48 -13.90
C ASP A 411 -9.95 2.01 -13.38
N VAL A 412 -9.06 2.34 -14.32
CA VAL A 412 -7.73 2.89 -14.05
C VAL A 412 -7.52 4.16 -14.85
N ASP A 413 -7.23 5.25 -14.16
CA ASP A 413 -6.79 6.50 -14.77
C ASP A 413 -5.31 6.75 -14.44
N ALA A 414 -4.48 7.00 -15.46
CA ALA A 414 -3.07 7.34 -15.29
C ALA A 414 -2.57 8.21 -16.46
N ASN A 415 -1.39 8.79 -16.34
CA ASN A 415 -0.75 9.45 -17.48
C ASN A 415 -0.22 8.41 -18.48
N LYS A 416 0.40 7.35 -17.95
CA LYS A 416 0.87 6.18 -18.69
C LYS A 416 0.49 4.90 -17.93
N ILE A 417 0.16 3.85 -18.64
CA ILE A 417 -0.06 2.50 -18.09
C ILE A 417 0.99 1.56 -18.69
N ASP A 418 1.78 0.93 -17.81
CA ASP A 418 2.81 -0.04 -18.16
C ASP A 418 2.56 -1.34 -17.39
N PHE A 419 1.93 -2.32 -18.05
CA PHE A 419 1.61 -3.62 -17.48
C PHE A 419 2.53 -4.69 -18.07
N ALA A 420 3.24 -5.39 -17.21
CA ALA A 420 4.14 -6.47 -17.61
C ALA A 420 3.93 -7.73 -16.77
N SER A 421 3.77 -8.85 -17.45
CA SER A 421 3.81 -10.19 -16.88
C SER A 421 4.93 -10.98 -17.57
N GLU A 422 5.98 -11.32 -16.83
CA GLU A 422 7.15 -11.99 -17.42
C GLU A 422 6.90 -13.46 -17.75
N LYS A 423 5.92 -14.10 -17.13
CA LYS A 423 5.65 -15.53 -17.36
C LYS A 423 4.22 -15.88 -17.73
N LEU A 424 3.28 -15.03 -17.40
CA LEU A 424 1.86 -15.31 -17.60
C LEU A 424 1.16 -14.20 -18.41
N ASN A 425 -0.07 -13.83 -18.05
CA ASN A 425 -0.94 -13.00 -18.85
C ASN A 425 -1.11 -11.58 -18.30
N VAL A 426 -1.44 -10.63 -19.17
CA VAL A 426 -1.99 -9.33 -18.83
C VAL A 426 -3.48 -9.35 -19.13
N LEU A 427 -4.32 -9.19 -18.11
CA LEU A 427 -5.75 -9.44 -18.20
C LEU A 427 -6.56 -8.29 -17.61
N THR A 428 -7.70 -8.02 -18.21
CA THR A 428 -8.74 -7.15 -17.62
C THR A 428 -10.05 -7.94 -17.48
N ASN A 429 -11.07 -7.36 -16.88
CA ASN A 429 -12.43 -7.84 -17.16
C ASN A 429 -13.04 -7.02 -18.29
N ASP A 430 -14.21 -7.43 -18.76
CA ASP A 430 -14.93 -6.79 -19.87
C ASP A 430 -15.52 -5.41 -19.50
N LYS A 431 -15.50 -5.03 -18.22
CA LYS A 431 -16.11 -3.78 -17.70
C LYS A 431 -15.08 -2.70 -17.38
N ALA A 432 -13.87 -3.09 -17.00
CA ALA A 432 -12.81 -2.16 -16.63
C ALA A 432 -12.31 -1.37 -17.84
N VAL A 433 -12.14 -0.08 -17.68
CA VAL A 433 -11.57 0.80 -18.69
C VAL A 433 -10.22 1.32 -18.22
N LEU A 434 -9.20 1.12 -19.05
CA LEU A 434 -7.88 1.71 -18.86
C LEU A 434 -7.85 3.07 -19.58
N ASN A 435 -7.66 4.14 -18.83
CA ASN A 435 -7.61 5.49 -19.35
C ASN A 435 -6.22 6.09 -19.17
N ALA A 436 -5.48 6.22 -20.26
CA ALA A 436 -4.15 6.82 -20.27
C ALA A 436 -3.82 7.47 -21.62
N LYS A 437 -2.78 8.29 -21.63
CA LYS A 437 -2.20 8.84 -22.88
C LYS A 437 -1.33 7.84 -23.60
N GLU A 438 -0.65 6.98 -22.85
CA GLU A 438 0.30 5.99 -23.34
C GLU A 438 0.09 4.64 -22.67
N TYR A 439 0.21 3.58 -23.45
CA TYR A 439 0.09 2.21 -22.99
C TYR A 439 1.30 1.39 -23.42
N LYS A 440 1.76 0.54 -22.49
CA LYS A 440 2.69 -0.54 -22.72
C LYS A 440 2.12 -1.82 -22.14
N PHE A 441 2.13 -2.87 -22.93
CA PHE A 441 1.70 -4.19 -22.52
C PHE A 441 2.78 -5.22 -22.87
N LYS A 442 3.26 -5.95 -21.87
CA LYS A 442 4.17 -7.07 -22.03
C LYS A 442 3.60 -8.29 -21.37
N SER A 443 3.55 -9.41 -22.09
CA SER A 443 3.01 -10.69 -21.60
C SER A 443 3.79 -11.84 -22.18
N ASN A 444 3.96 -12.91 -21.42
CA ASN A 444 4.43 -14.19 -21.96
C ASN A 444 3.26 -15.14 -22.30
N GLY A 445 2.09 -14.60 -22.41
CA GLY A 445 0.86 -15.29 -22.80
C GLY A 445 -0.12 -14.30 -23.41
N TYR A 446 -1.34 -14.32 -22.98
CA TYR A 446 -2.47 -13.57 -23.51
C TYR A 446 -2.51 -12.11 -22.99
N ILE A 447 -2.99 -11.19 -23.84
CA ILE A 447 -3.35 -9.81 -23.47
C ILE A 447 -4.81 -9.61 -23.91
N GLY A 448 -5.71 -9.38 -22.96
CA GLY A 448 -7.14 -9.20 -23.25
C GLY A 448 -8.00 -9.25 -22.00
N ALA A 449 -9.32 -9.31 -22.18
CA ALA A 449 -10.24 -9.42 -21.05
C ALA A 449 -10.57 -10.88 -20.76
N ILE A 450 -10.83 -11.14 -19.49
CA ILE A 450 -11.37 -12.40 -19.02
C ILE A 450 -12.86 -12.43 -19.41
N SER A 451 -13.30 -13.54 -19.97
CA SER A 451 -14.71 -13.81 -20.24
C SER A 451 -15.01 -15.27 -19.94
N ASP A 452 -16.26 -15.65 -20.04
CA ASP A 452 -16.64 -17.06 -19.98
C ASP A 452 -15.88 -17.86 -21.03
N TYR A 453 -15.28 -18.97 -20.62
CA TYR A 453 -14.61 -19.91 -21.53
C TYR A 453 -15.65 -20.84 -22.10
N THR A 454 -15.76 -20.86 -23.44
CA THR A 454 -16.72 -21.70 -24.17
C THR A 454 -16.00 -22.70 -25.07
N ASP A 455 -16.67 -23.83 -25.33
CA ASP A 455 -16.25 -24.79 -26.36
C ASP A 455 -16.62 -24.29 -27.78
N GLU A 456 -16.27 -25.07 -28.77
CA GLU A 456 -16.57 -24.77 -30.19
C GLU A 456 -18.07 -24.66 -30.49
N ASN A 457 -18.94 -25.16 -29.60
CA ASN A 457 -20.39 -25.12 -29.72
C ASN A 457 -21.02 -23.98 -28.90
N GLY A 458 -20.22 -23.17 -28.23
CA GLY A 458 -20.70 -22.08 -27.38
C GLY A 458 -21.12 -22.51 -25.96
N ASN A 459 -20.87 -23.76 -25.55
CA ASN A 459 -21.17 -24.18 -24.18
C ASN A 459 -20.13 -23.62 -23.20
N VAL A 460 -20.58 -23.03 -22.10
CA VAL A 460 -19.70 -22.47 -21.08
C VAL A 460 -18.99 -23.61 -20.34
N LEU A 461 -17.69 -23.73 -20.51
CA LEU A 461 -16.83 -24.68 -19.80
C LEU A 461 -16.34 -24.14 -18.45
N LYS A 462 -16.07 -22.84 -18.39
CA LYS A 462 -15.75 -22.10 -17.16
C LYS A 462 -16.31 -20.70 -17.25
N THR A 463 -16.93 -20.26 -16.18
CA THR A 463 -17.37 -18.86 -16.08
C THR A 463 -16.18 -17.94 -15.81
N GLU A 464 -16.32 -16.67 -16.13
CA GLU A 464 -15.34 -15.63 -15.77
C GLU A 464 -14.94 -15.75 -14.30
N ASP A 465 -15.90 -15.99 -13.39
CA ASP A 465 -15.69 -16.19 -11.96
C ASP A 465 -14.78 -17.35 -11.62
N GLN A 466 -14.99 -18.47 -12.30
CA GLN A 466 -14.16 -19.65 -12.10
C GLN A 466 -12.75 -19.41 -12.62
N ILE A 467 -12.59 -18.64 -13.68
CA ILE A 467 -11.27 -18.28 -14.24
C ILE A 467 -10.56 -17.34 -13.26
N ILE A 468 -11.22 -16.31 -12.75
CA ILE A 468 -10.67 -15.40 -11.75
C ILE A 468 -10.25 -16.17 -10.49
N SER A 469 -11.09 -17.09 -10.01
CA SER A 469 -10.76 -17.93 -8.86
C SER A 469 -9.57 -18.86 -9.12
N LEU A 470 -9.41 -19.39 -10.34
CA LEU A 470 -8.22 -20.15 -10.70
C LEU A 470 -6.96 -19.28 -10.71
N MET A 471 -7.06 -18.03 -11.18
CA MET A 471 -5.97 -17.07 -11.17
C MET A 471 -5.58 -16.70 -9.74
N GLU A 472 -6.54 -16.42 -8.89
CA GLU A 472 -6.33 -16.14 -7.47
C GLU A 472 -5.69 -17.32 -6.74
N ASN A 473 -6.01 -18.54 -7.13
CA ASN A 473 -5.45 -19.76 -6.57
C ASN A 473 -4.16 -20.24 -7.25
N TYR A 474 -3.58 -19.44 -8.17
CA TYR A 474 -2.35 -19.80 -8.94
C TYR A 474 -2.46 -21.07 -9.76
N THR A 475 -3.67 -21.49 -10.03
CA THR A 475 -3.88 -22.59 -10.95
C THR A 475 -3.63 -22.07 -12.36
N TYR A 476 -2.84 -22.80 -13.12
CA TYR A 476 -2.54 -22.48 -14.50
C TYR A 476 -3.84 -22.27 -15.29
N ILE A 477 -3.99 -21.10 -15.91
CA ILE A 477 -5.02 -20.89 -16.90
C ILE A 477 -4.52 -21.54 -18.17
N PRO A 478 -5.25 -22.50 -18.77
CA PRO A 478 -4.83 -23.11 -20.00
C PRO A 478 -4.53 -22.05 -21.06
N LYS A 479 -3.44 -22.20 -21.80
CA LYS A 479 -3.13 -21.34 -22.95
C LYS A 479 -4.23 -21.33 -24.00
N ASP A 480 -5.07 -22.34 -23.99
CA ASP A 480 -6.17 -22.57 -24.91
C ASP A 480 -7.46 -21.82 -24.55
N ILE A 481 -7.45 -20.96 -23.54
CA ILE A 481 -8.56 -20.03 -23.29
C ILE A 481 -8.62 -19.08 -24.49
N LYS A 482 -9.43 -19.47 -25.46
CA LYS A 482 -9.80 -18.61 -26.58
C LYS A 482 -10.93 -17.68 -26.17
N SER A 483 -10.66 -16.86 -25.15
CA SER A 483 -11.53 -15.73 -24.90
C SER A 483 -11.31 -14.70 -26.01
N HIS A 484 -12.36 -14.33 -26.70
CA HIS A 484 -12.33 -13.26 -27.69
C HIS A 484 -12.67 -11.90 -27.06
N ALA A 485 -12.52 -11.77 -25.75
CA ALA A 485 -12.85 -10.55 -25.03
C ALA A 485 -11.70 -9.56 -25.05
N TYR A 486 -12.06 -8.28 -25.16
CA TYR A 486 -11.15 -7.19 -25.38
C TYR A 486 -10.84 -6.44 -24.07
N THR A 487 -9.56 -6.15 -23.84
CA THR A 487 -9.15 -5.11 -22.90
C THR A 487 -9.63 -3.75 -23.40
N ASN A 488 -10.41 -3.04 -22.62
CA ASN A 488 -10.97 -1.75 -23.00
C ASN A 488 -10.01 -0.60 -22.61
N ILE A 489 -9.67 0.23 -23.60
CA ILE A 489 -8.90 1.46 -23.41
C ILE A 489 -9.73 2.68 -23.84
N SER A 490 -9.46 3.86 -23.27
CA SER A 490 -10.17 5.09 -23.66
C SER A 490 -9.69 5.71 -24.97
N GLY A 491 -8.59 5.24 -25.52
CA GLY A 491 -7.85 5.82 -26.63
C GLY A 491 -6.44 6.20 -26.20
N GLY A 492 -5.61 6.64 -27.13
CA GLY A 492 -4.24 7.05 -26.84
C GLY A 492 -3.18 6.30 -27.65
N LYS A 493 -1.93 6.40 -27.21
CA LYS A 493 -0.80 5.81 -27.92
C LYS A 493 -0.39 4.50 -27.28
N ILE A 494 -0.40 3.43 -28.05
CA ILE A 494 0.17 2.15 -27.66
C ILE A 494 1.60 2.10 -28.18
N THR A 495 2.57 2.22 -27.28
CA THR A 495 3.99 2.28 -27.66
C THR A 495 4.66 0.92 -27.65
N GLN A 496 4.06 -0.08 -27.00
CA GLN A 496 4.58 -1.42 -26.94
C GLN A 496 3.46 -2.44 -26.71
N ILE A 497 3.42 -3.45 -27.56
CA ILE A 497 2.76 -4.73 -27.31
C ILE A 497 3.84 -5.78 -27.47
N ASP A 498 4.19 -6.52 -26.42
CA ASP A 498 5.17 -7.59 -26.45
C ASP A 498 4.53 -8.88 -25.94
N ALA A 499 4.36 -9.85 -26.82
CA ALA A 499 3.73 -11.13 -26.54
C ALA A 499 4.32 -12.24 -27.44
N PRO A 500 4.28 -13.51 -27.03
CA PRO A 500 4.71 -14.63 -27.84
C PRO A 500 4.00 -14.70 -29.21
N LYS A 501 4.66 -15.27 -30.19
CA LYS A 501 4.11 -15.39 -31.57
C LYS A 501 2.89 -16.33 -31.65
N ASP A 502 2.66 -17.17 -30.67
CA ASP A 502 1.49 -18.05 -30.53
C ASP A 502 0.42 -17.45 -29.57
N ALA A 503 0.66 -16.30 -29.01
CA ALA A 503 -0.30 -15.60 -28.15
C ALA A 503 -1.24 -14.72 -28.96
N GLN A 504 -2.41 -14.48 -28.40
CA GLN A 504 -3.40 -13.55 -28.96
C GLN A 504 -3.53 -12.31 -28.10
N VAL A 505 -3.71 -11.18 -28.75
CA VAL A 505 -3.89 -9.87 -28.13
C VAL A 505 -5.22 -9.32 -28.58
N TYR A 506 -6.05 -8.87 -27.62
CA TYR A 506 -7.37 -8.27 -27.88
C TYR A 506 -7.48 -6.92 -27.16
N ILE A 507 -7.56 -5.85 -27.93
CA ILE A 507 -7.67 -4.48 -27.42
C ILE A 507 -8.81 -3.75 -28.14
N ALA A 508 -9.77 -3.24 -27.37
CA ALA A 508 -10.84 -2.38 -27.85
C ALA A 508 -10.67 -0.95 -27.30
N SER A 509 -11.02 0.02 -28.09
CA SER A 509 -10.90 1.43 -27.74
C SER A 509 -12.19 2.19 -27.98
N SER A 510 -12.55 3.06 -27.04
CA SER A 510 -13.61 4.05 -27.21
C SER A 510 -13.11 5.36 -27.84
N GLY A 511 -11.80 5.55 -27.94
CA GLY A 511 -11.14 6.70 -28.58
C GLY A 511 -10.24 6.31 -29.73
N ASP A 512 -9.57 7.29 -30.31
CA ASP A 512 -8.58 7.05 -31.36
C ASP A 512 -7.34 6.35 -30.79
N VAL A 513 -6.74 5.47 -31.56
CA VAL A 513 -5.54 4.69 -31.18
C VAL A 513 -4.41 4.95 -32.14
N VAL A 514 -3.22 5.13 -31.59
CA VAL A 514 -1.97 5.18 -32.35
C VAL A 514 -1.06 4.04 -31.88
N LEU A 515 -0.84 3.03 -32.72
CA LEU A 515 0.06 1.91 -32.44
C LEU A 515 1.43 2.19 -33.07
N THR A 516 2.49 2.24 -32.24
CA THR A 516 3.86 2.54 -32.70
C THR A 516 4.87 1.44 -32.41
N GLY A 517 4.55 0.45 -31.60
CA GLY A 517 5.44 -0.67 -31.29
C GLY A 517 4.65 -1.93 -30.98
N ALA A 518 5.04 -3.02 -31.60
CA ALA A 518 4.47 -4.33 -31.35
C ALA A 518 5.45 -5.44 -31.74
N ASN A 519 5.53 -6.48 -30.91
CA ASN A 519 6.19 -7.72 -31.23
C ASN A 519 5.33 -8.86 -30.68
N ALA A 520 4.40 -9.34 -31.48
CA ALA A 520 3.37 -10.30 -31.05
C ALA A 520 2.98 -11.29 -32.13
N GLY A 521 2.13 -12.24 -31.79
CA GLY A 521 1.44 -13.12 -32.74
C GLY A 521 0.31 -12.39 -33.44
N ASP A 522 -0.93 -12.76 -33.12
CA ASP A 522 -2.10 -12.11 -33.67
C ASP A 522 -2.60 -11.00 -32.75
N ILE A 523 -2.75 -9.81 -33.29
CA ILE A 523 -3.29 -8.64 -32.61
C ILE A 523 -4.68 -8.36 -33.17
N ASN A 524 -5.70 -8.41 -32.32
CA ASN A 524 -7.05 -8.02 -32.63
C ASN A 524 -7.30 -6.64 -32.02
N LEU A 525 -7.45 -5.63 -32.86
CA LEU A 525 -7.57 -4.24 -32.46
C LEU A 525 -8.85 -3.64 -33.05
N THR A 526 -9.66 -3.03 -32.21
CA THR A 526 -10.87 -2.31 -32.66
C THR A 526 -10.95 -0.94 -31.98
N ALA A 527 -11.41 0.05 -32.70
CA ALA A 527 -11.70 1.39 -32.19
C ALA A 527 -13.12 1.77 -32.60
N TYR A 528 -14.04 1.71 -31.64
CA TYR A 528 -15.48 1.85 -31.88
C TYR A 528 -15.83 3.22 -32.46
N ARG A 529 -16.19 3.25 -33.76
CA ARG A 529 -16.46 4.44 -34.58
C ARG A 529 -15.36 5.50 -34.47
N LYS A 530 -14.12 5.03 -34.39
CA LYS A 530 -12.91 5.84 -34.19
C LYS A 530 -11.84 5.40 -35.17
N ARG A 531 -10.66 5.97 -34.99
CA ARG A 531 -9.51 5.79 -35.88
C ARG A 531 -8.44 4.93 -35.23
N ILE A 532 -7.80 4.12 -36.03
CA ILE A 532 -6.57 3.42 -35.69
C ILE A 532 -5.47 3.90 -36.64
N ASP A 533 -4.39 4.42 -36.09
CA ASP A 533 -3.16 4.73 -36.80
C ASP A 533 -2.09 3.72 -36.41
N ILE A 534 -1.52 3.04 -37.39
CA ILE A 534 -0.39 2.15 -37.18
C ILE A 534 0.81 2.79 -37.87
N THR A 535 1.81 3.20 -37.07
CA THR A 535 2.92 4.01 -37.56
C THR A 535 4.25 3.48 -37.03
N GLY A 536 5.28 3.54 -37.87
CA GLY A 536 6.65 3.28 -37.49
C GLY A 536 7.15 1.86 -37.78
N PRO A 537 8.49 1.70 -37.71
CA PRO A 537 9.18 0.46 -38.13
C PRO A 537 9.12 -0.66 -37.08
N ASP A 538 8.66 -0.36 -35.85
CA ASP A 538 8.76 -1.29 -34.72
C ASP A 538 7.48 -2.08 -34.50
N VAL A 539 6.59 -2.16 -35.51
CA VAL A 539 5.36 -2.95 -35.46
C VAL A 539 5.56 -4.26 -36.20
N HIS A 540 5.75 -5.34 -35.42
CA HIS A 540 5.99 -6.70 -35.93
C HIS A 540 4.96 -7.66 -35.33
N ALA A 541 4.04 -8.14 -36.16
CA ALA A 541 3.05 -9.15 -35.75
C ALA A 541 2.88 -10.17 -36.87
N ASN A 542 2.34 -11.36 -36.57
CA ASN A 542 1.94 -12.27 -37.63
C ASN A 542 0.75 -11.68 -38.37
N ASN A 543 -0.27 -11.27 -37.63
CA ASN A 543 -1.45 -10.62 -38.18
C ASN A 543 -1.89 -9.47 -37.24
N ILE A 544 -2.39 -8.39 -37.84
CA ILE A 544 -3.15 -7.36 -37.14
C ILE A 544 -4.54 -7.33 -37.74
N ASN A 545 -5.51 -7.77 -36.94
CA ASN A 545 -6.91 -7.85 -37.35
C ASN A 545 -7.62 -6.59 -36.82
N ILE A 546 -8.17 -5.80 -37.72
CA ILE A 546 -8.90 -4.58 -37.40
C ILE A 546 -10.38 -4.88 -37.35
N GLY A 547 -11.02 -4.60 -36.20
CA GLY A 547 -12.43 -4.88 -36.00
C GLY A 547 -13.34 -4.04 -36.89
N PRO A 548 -14.55 -4.55 -37.22
CA PRO A 548 -15.48 -3.92 -38.16
C PRO A 548 -16.05 -2.59 -37.69
N GLU A 549 -16.03 -2.34 -36.37
CA GLU A 549 -16.49 -1.07 -35.78
C GLU A 549 -15.49 0.08 -35.93
N THR A 550 -14.30 -0.17 -36.48
CA THR A 550 -13.30 0.87 -36.72
C THR A 550 -13.65 1.67 -37.96
N ASP A 551 -13.87 2.96 -37.81
CA ASP A 551 -14.26 3.82 -38.94
C ASP A 551 -13.08 4.10 -39.89
N TYR A 552 -11.87 4.32 -39.34
CA TYR A 552 -10.71 4.69 -40.13
C TYR A 552 -9.47 3.91 -39.70
N LEU A 553 -8.74 3.40 -40.67
CA LEU A 553 -7.42 2.82 -40.50
C LEU A 553 -6.38 3.59 -41.29
N LYS A 554 -5.34 4.05 -40.64
CA LYS A 554 -4.16 4.61 -41.29
C LYS A 554 -2.97 3.70 -41.06
N LEU A 555 -2.28 3.32 -42.13
CA LEU A 555 -1.03 2.59 -42.10
C LEU A 555 0.07 3.53 -42.63
N ASP A 556 1.09 3.83 -41.81
CA ASP A 556 2.19 4.69 -42.18
C ASP A 556 3.53 4.05 -41.79
N PHE A 557 4.23 3.52 -42.75
CA PHE A 557 5.48 2.81 -42.56
C PHE A 557 6.72 3.67 -42.87
N GLU A 558 6.55 4.97 -43.07
CA GLU A 558 7.64 5.89 -43.39
C GLU A 558 8.53 5.42 -44.58
N GLY A 559 7.92 4.74 -45.57
CA GLY A 559 8.61 4.23 -46.75
C GLY A 559 9.43 2.96 -46.53
N ARG A 560 9.22 2.24 -45.42
CA ARG A 560 9.86 0.94 -45.16
C ARG A 560 8.94 -0.22 -45.54
N ASP A 561 9.56 -1.37 -45.80
CA ASP A 561 8.81 -2.61 -46.00
C ASP A 561 8.19 -3.07 -44.70
N PHE A 562 6.94 -3.47 -44.69
CA PHE A 562 6.28 -4.03 -43.54
C PHE A 562 6.32 -5.57 -43.58
N THR A 563 6.42 -6.18 -42.39
CA THR A 563 6.50 -7.64 -42.26
C THR A 563 5.22 -8.27 -41.70
N THR A 564 4.23 -7.45 -41.44
CA THR A 564 2.98 -7.84 -40.77
C THR A 564 1.82 -7.91 -41.74
N ASN A 565 1.01 -8.95 -41.66
CA ASN A 565 -0.25 -9.04 -42.39
C ASN A 565 -1.32 -8.16 -41.68
N TYR A 566 -2.00 -7.32 -42.41
CA TYR A 566 -3.12 -6.53 -41.95
C TYR A 566 -4.41 -7.04 -42.51
N THR A 567 -5.35 -7.34 -41.66
CA THR A 567 -6.67 -7.83 -42.08
C THR A 567 -7.73 -6.90 -41.50
N ASN A 568 -8.55 -6.31 -42.36
CA ASN A 568 -9.71 -5.55 -41.98
C ASN A 568 -10.96 -6.37 -42.36
N ILE A 569 -11.82 -6.61 -41.36
CA ILE A 569 -13.08 -7.29 -41.54
C ILE A 569 -14.17 -6.24 -41.51
N ARG A 570 -14.78 -5.96 -42.66
CA ARG A 570 -15.86 -5.00 -42.80
C ARG A 570 -16.95 -5.55 -43.72
N ASP A 571 -18.20 -5.41 -43.30
CA ASP A 571 -19.36 -5.85 -44.08
C ASP A 571 -19.18 -7.28 -44.64
N GLU A 572 -18.71 -8.22 -43.81
CA GLU A 572 -18.42 -9.60 -44.16
C GLU A 572 -17.27 -9.79 -45.19
N LYS A 573 -16.57 -8.74 -45.55
CA LYS A 573 -15.41 -8.78 -46.43
C LYS A 573 -14.10 -8.68 -45.65
N VAL A 574 -13.17 -9.56 -46.01
CA VAL A 574 -11.82 -9.58 -45.43
C VAL A 574 -10.87 -8.96 -46.43
N VAL A 575 -10.23 -7.83 -46.05
CA VAL A 575 -9.14 -7.23 -46.81
C VAL A 575 -7.84 -7.56 -46.12
N THR A 576 -6.98 -8.38 -46.72
CA THR A 576 -5.67 -8.75 -46.17
C THR A 576 -4.57 -8.03 -46.94
N ILE A 577 -3.69 -7.33 -46.21
CA ILE A 577 -2.49 -6.71 -46.74
C ILE A 577 -1.30 -7.57 -46.28
N LYS A 578 -0.59 -8.19 -47.21
CA LYS A 578 0.54 -9.07 -46.91
C LYS A 578 1.87 -8.37 -47.15
N PRO A 579 2.92 -8.72 -46.37
CA PRO A 579 4.27 -8.32 -46.72
C PRO A 579 4.65 -8.87 -48.10
N ASP A 580 5.52 -8.22 -48.84
CA ASP A 580 6.10 -8.62 -50.11
C ASP A 580 5.13 -8.72 -51.31
N GLU A 581 3.87 -8.44 -51.16
CA GLU A 581 2.97 -8.31 -52.31
C GLU A 581 3.01 -6.86 -52.82
N LYS A 582 3.16 -6.70 -54.13
CA LYS A 582 2.81 -5.43 -54.78
C LYS A 582 1.33 -5.20 -54.52
N ILE A 583 1.03 -4.34 -53.61
CA ILE A 583 -0.32 -4.16 -53.15
C ILE A 583 -1.09 -3.44 -54.24
N THR A 584 -1.87 -4.22 -54.99
CA THR A 584 -2.93 -3.69 -55.77
C THR A 584 -4.21 -3.86 -54.94
N TYR A 585 -4.69 -2.77 -54.38
CA TYR A 585 -5.97 -2.77 -53.69
C TYR A 585 -7.09 -2.97 -54.74
N GLU A 586 -7.71 -4.10 -54.74
CA GLU A 586 -9.10 -4.21 -55.21
C GLU A 586 -10.01 -4.09 -53.98
N LEU A 587 -10.44 -2.89 -53.65
CA LEU A 587 -11.70 -2.73 -52.94
C LEU A 587 -12.78 -3.14 -53.93
N THR A 588 -13.20 -4.40 -53.90
CA THR A 588 -14.20 -4.98 -54.79
C THR A 588 -15.62 -4.49 -54.54
N ASP A 589 -15.78 -3.37 -53.88
CA ASP A 589 -17.01 -2.64 -53.82
C ASP A 589 -16.92 -1.41 -54.74
N GLY A 590 -17.30 -1.62 -55.98
CA GLY A 590 -17.25 -0.65 -57.07
C GLY A 590 -18.15 0.56 -56.89
N GLN A 591 -18.44 0.97 -55.66
CA GLN A 591 -19.24 2.16 -55.41
C GLN A 591 -18.60 2.97 -54.28
N ASN A 592 -17.96 4.02 -54.68
CA ASN A 592 -17.45 5.16 -53.90
C ASN A 592 -15.95 5.24 -53.68
N GLY A 593 -15.24 5.59 -54.70
CA GLY A 593 -14.29 6.64 -54.79
C GLY A 593 -13.21 6.83 -53.73
N TYR A 594 -12.61 5.77 -53.18
CA TYR A 594 -11.30 5.93 -52.55
C TYR A 594 -10.26 5.73 -53.68
N ASN A 595 -9.55 6.81 -54.04
CA ASN A 595 -8.39 6.72 -54.89
C ASN A 595 -7.35 5.85 -54.21
N GLN A 596 -7.07 4.70 -54.76
CA GLN A 596 -6.06 3.78 -54.27
C GLN A 596 -4.70 4.34 -54.62
N PRO A 597 -3.82 4.56 -53.63
CA PRO A 597 -2.44 4.89 -53.94
C PRO A 597 -1.70 3.66 -54.41
N THR A 598 -1.03 3.78 -55.53
CA THR A 598 -0.08 2.77 -56.04
C THR A 598 1.22 2.97 -55.25
N LEU A 599 1.63 1.96 -54.47
CA LEU A 599 2.89 2.00 -53.76
C LEU A 599 4.07 1.75 -54.66
N LYS A 600 5.11 2.58 -54.50
CA LYS A 600 6.47 2.29 -54.99
C LYS A 600 7.35 2.00 -53.81
N PRO A 601 8.21 0.99 -53.89
CA PRO A 601 9.21 0.75 -52.85
C PRO A 601 10.03 2.04 -52.60
N GLY A 602 10.17 2.44 -51.31
CA GLY A 602 10.94 3.60 -50.90
C GLY A 602 10.17 4.93 -50.88
N GLU A 603 8.88 4.95 -51.24
CA GLU A 603 8.04 6.16 -51.03
C GLU A 603 7.35 6.14 -49.70
N LYS A 604 7.30 7.31 -49.04
CA LYS A 604 6.55 7.53 -47.80
C LYS A 604 5.05 7.39 -48.10
N THR A 605 4.41 6.33 -47.58
CA THR A 605 3.08 6.00 -47.98
C THR A 605 2.13 5.91 -46.80
N THR A 606 1.02 6.60 -46.93
CA THR A 606 -0.08 6.61 -45.98
C THR A 606 -1.31 5.97 -46.58
N TYR A 607 -1.85 4.94 -45.93
CA TYR A 607 -3.10 4.29 -46.30
C TYR A 607 -4.23 4.75 -45.40
N LEU A 608 -5.34 5.12 -45.98
CA LEU A 608 -6.57 5.44 -45.30
C LEU A 608 -7.65 4.49 -45.76
N ILE A 609 -8.19 3.72 -44.85
CA ILE A 609 -9.34 2.85 -45.06
C ILE A 609 -10.45 3.40 -44.15
N GLY A 610 -11.56 3.79 -44.74
CA GLY A 610 -12.70 4.33 -44.02
C GLY A 610 -14.03 3.74 -44.49
N PRO A 611 -15.16 4.05 -43.85
CA PRO A 611 -16.46 3.63 -44.24
C PRO A 611 -16.78 4.10 -45.65
N ALA A 612 -17.39 3.24 -46.43
CA ALA A 612 -18.01 3.67 -47.67
C ALA A 612 -19.09 4.71 -47.32
N LYS A 613 -18.95 5.92 -47.82
CA LYS A 613 -20.03 6.89 -47.72
C LYS A 613 -21.19 6.37 -48.52
N THR A 614 -22.26 5.93 -47.89
CA THR A 614 -23.55 5.91 -48.49
C THR A 614 -23.99 7.37 -48.66
N PRO A 615 -24.15 7.85 -49.89
CA PRO A 615 -24.73 9.19 -50.06
C PRO A 615 -26.12 9.17 -49.42
N ASP A 616 -26.31 10.01 -48.41
CA ASP A 616 -27.66 10.30 -47.91
C ASP A 616 -28.42 11.00 -49.07
N PRO A 617 -29.42 10.37 -49.68
CA PRO A 617 -30.09 10.95 -50.82
C PRO A 617 -30.82 12.29 -50.48
N ASP A 618 -31.01 12.55 -49.23
CA ASP A 618 -31.76 13.73 -48.75
C ASP A 618 -30.87 14.85 -48.16
N LYS A 619 -29.55 14.67 -48.13
CA LYS A 619 -28.62 15.73 -47.70
C LYS A 619 -27.86 16.29 -48.89
N PRO A 620 -27.85 17.62 -49.09
CA PRO A 620 -26.96 18.23 -50.07
C PRO A 620 -25.53 17.82 -49.75
N THR A 621 -24.81 17.24 -50.72
CA THR A 621 -23.40 16.88 -50.63
C THR A 621 -22.64 18.09 -50.02
N PRO A 622 -21.97 17.94 -48.86
CA PRO A 622 -21.07 18.98 -48.42
C PRO A 622 -20.03 19.20 -49.50
N PRO A 623 -19.60 20.45 -49.75
CA PRO A 623 -18.49 20.66 -50.68
C PRO A 623 -17.29 19.80 -50.23
N ASP A 624 -16.56 19.31 -51.17
CA ASP A 624 -15.44 18.35 -51.08
C ASP A 624 -14.44 18.69 -49.96
N ASP A 625 -14.82 18.47 -48.74
CA ASP A 625 -14.04 18.71 -47.53
C ASP A 625 -13.21 17.47 -47.14
N ASP A 626 -13.43 16.37 -47.88
CA ASP A 626 -12.71 15.11 -47.61
C ASP A 626 -11.19 15.22 -47.82
N ASN A 627 -10.75 16.10 -48.67
CA ASN A 627 -9.33 16.40 -48.84
C ASN A 627 -8.72 17.20 -47.67
N VAL A 628 -9.53 17.97 -46.95
CA VAL A 628 -9.07 18.76 -45.81
C VAL A 628 -8.93 17.88 -44.57
N ARG A 629 -9.86 16.95 -44.33
CA ARG A 629 -9.78 16.00 -43.20
C ARG A 629 -8.62 15.03 -43.32
N VAL A 630 -8.29 14.63 -44.52
CA VAL A 630 -7.18 13.68 -44.78
C VAL A 630 -5.83 14.38 -44.71
N ARG A 631 -5.75 15.67 -45.08
CA ARG A 631 -4.48 16.39 -45.18
C ARG A 631 -4.03 17.04 -43.88
N ASN A 632 -4.94 17.37 -42.96
CA ASN A 632 -4.62 18.22 -41.83
C ASN A 632 -4.78 17.55 -40.46
N TRP A 633 -4.94 16.24 -40.42
CA TRP A 633 -4.93 15.58 -39.15
C TRP A 633 -3.48 15.35 -38.71
N VAL A 634 -2.92 16.34 -38.10
CA VAL A 634 -1.85 16.25 -37.12
C VAL A 634 -2.56 16.37 -35.78
N PRO A 635 -2.31 15.50 -34.80
CA PRO A 635 -2.77 15.78 -33.44
C PRO A 635 -2.32 17.21 -33.16
N ASP A 636 -3.22 18.11 -32.81
CA ASP A 636 -2.90 19.52 -32.55
C ASP A 636 -1.79 19.66 -31.51
N ASP A 637 -1.55 18.62 -30.73
CA ASP A 637 -0.42 18.48 -29.86
C ASP A 637 -0.24 16.97 -29.50
N PRO A 638 0.83 16.31 -29.98
CA PRO A 638 1.09 14.92 -29.62
C PRO A 638 1.39 14.72 -28.12
N THR A 639 1.59 15.81 -27.36
CA THR A 639 1.81 15.77 -25.93
C THR A 639 0.54 15.98 -25.11
N LYS A 640 -0.55 16.45 -25.73
CA LYS A 640 -1.84 16.55 -25.06
C LYS A 640 -2.57 15.20 -25.09
N PRO A 641 -3.27 14.83 -23.99
CA PRO A 641 -4.19 13.72 -24.05
C PRO A 641 -5.16 14.01 -25.18
N MET A 642 -5.36 13.05 -26.05
CA MET A 642 -6.53 13.09 -26.90
C MET A 642 -7.70 13.18 -25.94
N ALA A 643 -8.43 14.29 -25.99
CA ALA A 643 -9.56 14.49 -25.13
C ALA A 643 -10.46 13.26 -25.34
N SER A 644 -10.69 12.50 -24.28
CA SER A 644 -11.82 11.59 -24.23
C SER A 644 -13.03 12.49 -24.37
N THR A 645 -13.42 12.75 -25.60
CA THR A 645 -14.72 13.35 -25.84
C THR A 645 -15.68 12.32 -25.28
N PRO A 646 -16.45 12.64 -24.23
CA PRO A 646 -17.52 11.77 -23.82
C PRO A 646 -18.31 11.53 -25.12
N VAL A 647 -18.41 10.28 -25.53
CA VAL A 647 -19.27 9.97 -26.68
C VAL A 647 -20.65 10.32 -26.21
N ALA A 648 -21.10 11.50 -26.58
CA ALA A 648 -22.44 11.96 -26.31
C ALA A 648 -23.40 11.15 -27.19
N TYR A 649 -23.55 9.90 -26.88
CA TYR A 649 -24.69 9.11 -27.28
C TYR A 649 -25.75 9.31 -26.22
N ALA A 650 -26.39 10.40 -26.45
CA ALA A 650 -27.51 10.71 -25.66
C ALA A 650 -28.76 10.15 -26.24
N ALA A 651 -29.65 10.26 -25.96
CA ALA A 651 -31.06 10.65 -26.18
C ALA A 651 -32.00 9.54 -26.65
N ASP A 652 -31.66 8.61 -27.46
CA ASP A 652 -32.62 7.67 -28.08
C ASP A 652 -32.12 6.22 -28.10
N LEU A 653 -31.69 5.71 -26.94
CA LEU A 653 -31.48 4.26 -26.82
C LEU A 653 -32.83 3.61 -26.51
N ASP A 654 -33.42 3.00 -27.49
CA ASP A 654 -34.52 2.06 -27.34
C ASP A 654 -34.11 0.93 -26.42
N GLU A 655 -34.97 0.44 -25.53
CA GLU A 655 -34.65 -0.65 -24.59
C GLU A 655 -34.21 -1.94 -25.30
N ASP A 656 -34.47 -2.07 -26.59
CA ASP A 656 -34.11 -3.19 -27.44
C ASP A 656 -32.84 -2.98 -28.27
N ASP A 657 -32.13 -1.85 -28.11
CA ASP A 657 -30.88 -1.63 -28.84
C ASP A 657 -29.74 -2.49 -28.21
N PRO A 658 -29.17 -3.42 -28.97
CA PRO A 658 -28.06 -4.24 -28.50
C PRO A 658 -26.76 -3.45 -28.30
N ASN A 659 -26.80 -2.11 -28.32
CA ASN A 659 -25.65 -1.24 -28.17
C ASN A 659 -25.05 -1.34 -26.74
N PRO A 660 -23.76 -1.62 -26.60
CA PRO A 660 -23.10 -1.84 -25.32
C PRO A 660 -22.87 -0.58 -24.48
N CYS A 661 -23.29 0.59 -24.94
CA CYS A 661 -23.09 1.85 -24.24
C CYS A 661 -24.26 2.13 -23.28
N ARG A 662 -23.98 2.30 -21.99
CA ARG A 662 -24.97 2.77 -21.00
C ARG A 662 -24.62 4.17 -20.50
N LYS A 663 -25.65 5.01 -20.36
CA LYS A 663 -25.54 6.32 -19.74
C LYS A 663 -25.58 6.16 -18.22
N ASN A 664 -24.55 6.65 -17.55
CA ASN A 664 -24.50 6.66 -16.08
C ASN A 664 -25.43 7.77 -15.52
N VAL A 665 -25.76 7.66 -14.24
CA VAL A 665 -26.63 8.62 -13.54
C VAL A 665 -26.03 10.03 -13.51
N ASP A 666 -24.73 10.16 -13.65
CA ASP A 666 -23.99 11.43 -13.72
C ASP A 666 -23.90 12.02 -15.15
N GLY A 667 -24.51 11.36 -16.12
CA GLY A 667 -24.51 11.79 -17.53
C GLY A 667 -23.30 11.32 -18.34
N SER A 668 -22.33 10.61 -17.74
CA SER A 668 -21.24 9.95 -18.46
C SER A 668 -21.74 8.68 -19.17
N VAL A 669 -21.06 8.29 -20.24
CA VAL A 669 -21.39 7.07 -21.00
C VAL A 669 -20.26 6.06 -20.79
N THR A 670 -20.61 4.88 -20.32
CA THR A 670 -19.68 3.76 -20.20
C THR A 670 -19.91 2.77 -21.36
N VAL A 671 -18.86 2.42 -22.07
CA VAL A 671 -18.91 1.33 -23.05
C VAL A 671 -18.96 0.02 -22.26
N VAL A 672 -20.07 -0.69 -22.35
CA VAL A 672 -20.33 -1.87 -21.51
C VAL A 672 -19.89 -3.16 -22.17
N ARG A 673 -19.69 -3.20 -23.51
CA ARG A 673 -19.20 -4.38 -24.24
C ARG A 673 -18.58 -4.00 -25.58
N ALA A 674 -17.42 -4.58 -25.87
CA ALA A 674 -17.06 -4.85 -27.25
C ALA A 674 -17.67 -6.23 -27.60
N TYR A 675 -18.46 -6.32 -28.66
CA TYR A 675 -19.08 -7.57 -29.06
C TYR A 675 -18.01 -8.61 -29.43
N PRO A 676 -18.17 -9.85 -29.01
CA PRO A 676 -17.37 -10.94 -29.61
C PRO A 676 -17.65 -10.99 -31.10
N MET A 677 -16.62 -11.09 -31.91
CA MET A 677 -16.77 -11.46 -33.29
C MET A 677 -17.20 -12.93 -33.35
N ASN A 678 -18.36 -13.22 -33.90
CA ASN A 678 -18.78 -14.58 -34.22
C ASN A 678 -17.92 -15.15 -35.35
#